data_a618fcf8ed7d2753d70c2bdfac60b173
#
_entry.id   a618fcf8ed7d2753d70c2bdfac60b173
#
_cell.length_a   1.000
_cell.length_b   1.000
_cell.length_c   1.000
_cell.angle_alpha   90.00
_cell.angle_beta   90.00
_cell.angle_gamma   90.00
#
_symmetry.space_group_name_H-M   'P 1'
#
loop_
_entity.id
_entity.type
_entity.pdbx_description
1 polymer ?
#
loop_
_entity_poly.entity_id
_entity_poly.type
_entity_poly.pdbx_seq_one_letter_code
_entity_poly.pdbx_strand_id
1 'polypeptide(L)'
;MNNPAGVKPEPPYVEIMPEPPDHDPRRTPAAAGGTRPETTVSVGGMTCAACVRRVEKALQSLPGVEEAAVNLATGRATLRHRPDWAGLDEVGKAITATGYDYLGVPEEFRVDPIAAVREEEIRDLRRRFAVGMTLSVVIFFGSMQHWFPFLAALPRTPLLIAMFILTTPVVFWVGSRFFTGAVKAARQGTTDMNSLVAVGAFSAYAYSALATFAPALFTAAGVMPHVYYDGAAFIVTLIILGRLLEAGARGKTSAAIQRLMELRPKTARVIRNGEERDIPIEGIIRGDLLLVRPGEKIPTDGVIVSGSSAVDEAMLTGESMPVPKEPGHAVYAATINKSGAFTFTATKIGAETALARIIGLVEQAQGGKAPIQRLADRVAAVFVPVVFAVGIATFVVWYFFIPEGSFSRALLNFVSVLVIACPCALGLATPTAVMVGTGLGAERGILIKGGEALEKACRLTMVVFDKTGTLTRGEPQITDILAGPGVSENELLRIALAIEAASEHPLGVAIVREGRLRGLSAEAVEEFEAAAGLGARGRVAGQPCLVGNRRYLESAGFAVRNWGKQEEHLTGTGKTGVYIARGKDIIGLIGLSDVPRDTAGEAVATLKDMGLKIAMITGDNTRTARAVGEALRIDTVLAEVLPEDKAAE
;
A
#
# COMPACT_ATOMS: atom_id res chain seq x y z
N MET A 1 -62.77 -0.23 6.17
CA MET A 1 -62.73 1.23 6.04
C MET A 1 -61.38 1.62 5.47
N ASN A 2 -61.43 2.08 4.24
CA ASN A 2 -60.48 2.86 3.45
C ASN A 2 -58.98 2.70 3.65
N ASN A 3 -58.39 2.00 2.70
CA ASN A 3 -56.99 2.13 2.29
C ASN A 3 -56.92 3.12 1.11
N PRO A 4 -56.18 4.23 1.15
CA PRO A 4 -55.98 5.07 -0.01
C PRO A 4 -54.69 4.74 -0.74
N ALA A 5 -54.88 4.47 -2.01
CA ALA A 5 -54.02 4.78 -3.17
C ALA A 5 -52.55 4.42 -3.11
N GLY A 6 -52.19 3.45 -3.96
CA GLY A 6 -50.81 3.16 -4.39
C GLY A 6 -50.15 4.38 -5.05
N VAL A 7 -49.22 4.93 -4.35
CA VAL A 7 -48.17 5.80 -4.95
C VAL A 7 -47.07 4.86 -5.41
N LYS A 8 -46.89 4.71 -6.72
CA LYS A 8 -45.71 4.10 -7.30
C LYS A 8 -44.51 4.98 -6.86
N PRO A 9 -43.42 4.39 -6.37
CA PRO A 9 -42.22 5.19 -6.14
C PRO A 9 -41.75 5.76 -7.48
N GLU A 10 -41.60 7.08 -7.53
CA GLU A 10 -40.91 7.75 -8.65
C GLU A 10 -39.49 7.17 -8.76
N PRO A 11 -38.97 7.01 -9.99
CA PRO A 11 -37.59 6.58 -10.18
C PRO A 11 -36.66 7.63 -9.55
N PRO A 12 -35.52 7.22 -8.98
CA PRO A 12 -34.59 8.16 -8.33
C PRO A 12 -34.17 9.23 -9.36
N TYR A 13 -34.37 10.49 -9.00
CA TYR A 13 -33.94 11.64 -9.77
C TYR A 13 -32.42 11.59 -9.90
N VAL A 14 -31.92 11.46 -11.13
CA VAL A 14 -30.49 11.64 -11.45
C VAL A 14 -30.27 13.14 -11.55
N GLU A 15 -29.59 13.71 -10.57
CA GLU A 15 -29.25 15.13 -10.54
C GLU A 15 -28.11 15.41 -11.54
N ILE A 16 -28.38 16.20 -12.57
CA ILE A 16 -27.38 16.67 -13.52
C ILE A 16 -27.00 18.08 -13.08
N MET A 17 -25.73 18.28 -12.72
CA MET A 17 -25.23 19.60 -12.42
C MET A 17 -25.16 20.48 -13.68
N PRO A 18 -25.50 21.78 -13.61
CA PRO A 18 -25.39 22.68 -14.74
C PRO A 18 -23.92 22.96 -15.11
N GLU A 19 -23.68 23.30 -16.37
CA GLU A 19 -22.35 23.68 -16.88
C GLU A 19 -21.67 24.76 -16.02
N PRO A 20 -20.33 24.64 -15.82
CA PRO A 20 -19.57 25.67 -15.11
C PRO A 20 -19.53 26.99 -15.90
N PRO A 21 -19.45 28.16 -15.21
CA PRO A 21 -19.38 29.45 -15.87
C PRO A 21 -18.08 29.64 -16.67
N ASP A 22 -18.19 30.35 -17.78
CA ASP A 22 -17.18 30.69 -18.78
C ASP A 22 -15.73 30.89 -18.26
N HIS A 23 -14.79 30.20 -18.90
CA HIS A 23 -13.36 30.27 -18.61
C HIS A 23 -12.73 31.64 -19.00
N ASP A 24 -12.03 32.26 -18.06
CA ASP A 24 -11.07 33.37 -18.31
C ASP A 24 -9.75 32.78 -18.88
N PRO A 25 -9.36 33.09 -20.14
CA PRO A 25 -8.19 32.50 -20.80
C PRO A 25 -6.83 32.99 -20.26
N ARG A 26 -6.78 33.69 -19.10
CA ARG A 26 -5.56 34.26 -18.52
C ARG A 26 -5.02 33.50 -17.29
N ARG A 27 -5.61 32.38 -16.88
CA ARG A 27 -5.01 31.52 -15.87
C ARG A 27 -4.06 30.52 -16.51
N THR A 28 -2.79 30.86 -16.51
CA THR A 28 -1.69 29.92 -16.79
C THR A 28 -1.77 28.75 -15.80
N PRO A 29 -1.76 27.48 -16.24
CA PRO A 29 -1.68 26.33 -15.32
C PRO A 29 -0.35 26.38 -14.58
N ALA A 30 -0.40 26.25 -13.26
CA ALA A 30 0.80 26.02 -12.46
C ALA A 30 1.48 24.74 -12.99
N ALA A 31 2.76 24.87 -13.36
CA ALA A 31 3.58 23.79 -13.92
C ALA A 31 3.38 22.50 -13.11
N ALA A 32 3.08 21.42 -13.82
CA ALA A 32 3.06 20.06 -13.30
C ALA A 32 4.35 19.80 -12.51
N GLY A 33 4.21 19.50 -11.21
CA GLY A 33 5.33 19.27 -10.32
C GLY A 33 6.17 18.11 -10.81
N GLY A 34 7.36 18.40 -11.30
CA GLY A 34 8.39 17.40 -11.55
C GLY A 34 8.59 16.59 -10.28
N THR A 35 8.51 15.27 -10.37
CA THR A 35 8.82 14.36 -9.26
C THR A 35 10.24 14.65 -8.79
N ARG A 36 10.36 15.25 -7.57
CA ARG A 36 11.66 15.51 -6.95
C ARG A 36 12.34 14.19 -6.65
N PRO A 37 13.67 14.09 -6.82
CA PRO A 37 14.38 12.85 -6.55
C PRO A 37 14.23 12.45 -5.07
N GLU A 38 13.89 11.18 -4.87
CA GLU A 38 13.79 10.55 -3.55
C GLU A 38 14.91 9.52 -3.39
N THR A 39 15.55 9.53 -2.23
CA THR A 39 16.56 8.52 -1.86
C THR A 39 16.19 7.87 -0.55
N THR A 40 16.21 6.54 -0.52
CA THR A 40 15.96 5.76 0.70
C THR A 40 17.25 5.15 1.19
N VAL A 41 17.48 5.22 2.52
CA VAL A 41 18.64 4.63 3.20
C VAL A 41 18.18 3.77 4.38
N SER A 42 18.97 2.78 4.74
CA SER A 42 18.71 1.88 5.87
C SER A 42 19.38 2.38 7.14
N VAL A 43 18.64 2.39 8.26
CA VAL A 43 19.10 2.88 9.57
C VAL A 43 18.86 1.82 10.63
N GLY A 44 19.92 1.37 11.30
CA GLY A 44 19.88 0.41 12.39
C GLY A 44 19.82 1.06 13.78
N GLY A 45 19.44 0.28 14.78
CA GLY A 45 19.52 0.67 16.20
C GLY A 45 18.39 1.58 16.72
N MET A 46 17.41 1.95 15.91
CA MET A 46 16.26 2.75 16.35
C MET A 46 15.25 1.86 17.10
N THR A 47 14.77 2.33 18.25
CA THR A 47 13.87 1.54 19.11
C THR A 47 12.59 2.26 19.53
N CYS A 48 12.43 3.54 19.23
CA CYS A 48 11.25 4.32 19.63
C CYS A 48 11.02 5.54 18.73
N ALA A 49 9.84 6.16 18.83
CA ALA A 49 9.48 7.35 18.09
C ALA A 49 10.42 8.56 18.33
N ALA A 50 11.01 8.67 19.54
CA ALA A 50 12.01 9.71 19.82
C ALA A 50 13.30 9.47 19.03
N CYS A 51 13.72 8.21 18.82
CA CYS A 51 14.85 7.84 17.98
C CYS A 51 14.63 8.28 16.54
N VAL A 52 13.43 8.01 16.00
CA VAL A 52 13.02 8.39 14.67
C VAL A 52 13.11 9.89 14.47
N ARG A 53 12.49 10.70 15.34
CA ARG A 53 12.55 12.17 15.26
C ARG A 53 13.97 12.72 15.30
N ARG A 54 14.84 12.06 16.06
CA ARG A 54 16.24 12.46 16.17
C ARG A 54 16.99 12.27 14.86
N VAL A 55 16.78 11.15 14.18
CA VAL A 55 17.34 10.89 12.86
C VAL A 55 16.73 11.83 11.82
N GLU A 56 15.40 12.01 11.80
CA GLU A 56 14.71 12.93 10.90
C GLU A 56 15.25 14.36 11.03
N LYS A 57 15.40 14.87 12.24
CA LYS A 57 15.92 16.22 12.49
C LYS A 57 17.36 16.38 11.98
N ALA A 58 18.21 15.37 12.18
CA ALA A 58 19.57 15.38 11.69
C ALA A 58 19.63 15.37 10.15
N LEU A 59 18.80 14.57 9.50
CA LEU A 59 18.71 14.48 8.06
C LEU A 59 18.12 15.76 7.44
N GLN A 60 17.10 16.34 8.03
CA GLN A 60 16.49 17.60 7.59
C GLN A 60 17.43 18.80 7.74
N SER A 61 18.44 18.72 8.60
CA SER A 61 19.45 19.79 8.74
C SER A 61 20.53 19.76 7.65
N LEU A 62 20.56 18.73 6.80
CA LEU A 62 21.53 18.61 5.72
C LEU A 62 21.19 19.55 4.55
N PRO A 63 22.21 20.18 3.91
CA PRO A 63 21.99 21.04 2.75
C PRO A 63 21.31 20.29 1.60
N GLY A 64 20.27 20.89 1.03
CA GLY A 64 19.53 20.33 -0.11
C GLY A 64 18.49 19.27 0.23
N VAL A 65 18.37 18.83 1.48
CA VAL A 65 17.29 17.95 1.95
C VAL A 65 16.08 18.81 2.31
N GLU A 66 14.95 18.55 1.67
CA GLU A 66 13.70 19.28 1.87
C GLU A 66 12.78 18.56 2.87
N GLU A 67 12.76 17.25 2.80
CA GLU A 67 11.96 16.41 3.69
C GLU A 67 12.71 15.11 3.99
N ALA A 68 12.67 14.68 5.24
CA ALA A 68 13.15 13.36 5.66
C ALA A 68 12.07 12.68 6.50
N ALA A 69 11.68 11.49 6.10
CA ALA A 69 10.73 10.64 6.82
C ALA A 69 11.40 9.32 7.19
N VAL A 70 11.37 8.98 8.47
CA VAL A 70 11.98 7.74 8.98
C VAL A 70 10.90 6.80 9.51
N ASN A 71 10.92 5.57 9.03
CA ASN A 71 10.00 4.53 9.46
C ASN A 71 10.70 3.60 10.47
N LEU A 72 10.20 3.60 11.71
CA LEU A 72 10.74 2.77 12.79
C LEU A 72 10.59 1.27 12.50
N ALA A 73 9.52 0.89 11.83
CA ALA A 73 9.17 -0.52 11.65
C ALA A 73 9.99 -1.17 10.53
N THR A 74 10.29 -0.43 9.47
CA THR A 74 11.14 -0.90 8.36
C THR A 74 12.62 -0.58 8.59
N GLY A 75 12.96 0.34 9.50
CA GLY A 75 14.32 0.82 9.68
C GLY A 75 14.83 1.66 8.50
N ARG A 76 13.94 2.24 7.69
CA ARG A 76 14.30 3.02 6.49
C ARG A 76 14.05 4.50 6.70
N ALA A 77 14.95 5.32 6.14
CA ALA A 77 14.80 6.77 6.04
C ALA A 77 14.68 7.16 4.57
N THR A 78 13.58 7.82 4.21
CA THR A 78 13.32 8.34 2.86
C THR A 78 13.55 9.85 2.88
N LEU A 79 14.41 10.32 1.97
CA LEU A 79 14.78 11.72 1.82
C LEU A 79 14.27 12.25 0.50
N ARG A 80 13.56 13.37 0.53
CA ARG A 80 13.29 14.21 -0.66
C ARG A 80 14.32 15.32 -0.71
N HIS A 81 15.00 15.45 -1.82
CA HIS A 81 16.13 16.36 -1.93
C HIS A 81 16.19 17.04 -3.29
N ARG A 82 16.91 18.15 -3.35
CA ARG A 82 17.26 18.82 -4.61
C ARG A 82 18.42 18.08 -5.29
N PRO A 83 18.67 18.31 -6.59
CA PRO A 83 19.80 17.71 -7.29
C PRO A 83 21.17 18.04 -6.68
N ASP A 84 21.29 19.21 -6.04
CA ASP A 84 22.48 19.77 -5.41
C ASP A 84 22.63 19.43 -3.92
N TRP A 85 22.04 18.33 -3.46
CA TRP A 85 22.03 17.93 -2.04
C TRP A 85 23.39 17.37 -1.56
N ALA A 86 23.52 17.25 -0.24
CA ALA A 86 24.76 16.87 0.45
C ALA A 86 25.34 15.49 0.10
N GLY A 87 24.54 14.58 -0.51
CA GLY A 87 24.98 13.24 -0.90
C GLY A 87 24.92 12.19 0.23
N LEU A 88 25.13 10.92 -0.15
CA LEU A 88 24.99 9.76 0.75
C LEU A 88 26.03 9.74 1.88
N ASP A 89 27.24 10.23 1.64
CA ASP A 89 28.30 10.25 2.65
C ASP A 89 27.94 11.15 3.85
N GLU A 90 27.37 12.32 3.57
CA GLU A 90 26.94 13.24 4.62
C GLU A 90 25.71 12.71 5.36
N VAL A 91 24.81 12.00 4.69
CA VAL A 91 23.70 11.27 5.31
C VAL A 91 24.23 10.22 6.27
N GLY A 92 25.20 9.41 5.86
CA GLY A 92 25.84 8.41 6.71
C GLY A 92 26.48 9.03 7.96
N LYS A 93 27.24 10.13 7.81
CA LYS A 93 27.82 10.88 8.92
C LYS A 93 26.75 11.45 9.86
N ALA A 94 25.69 12.05 9.33
CA ALA A 94 24.61 12.62 10.11
C ALA A 94 23.89 11.54 10.95
N ILE A 95 23.57 10.37 10.35
CA ILE A 95 22.95 9.25 11.07
C ILE A 95 23.88 8.76 12.18
N THR A 96 25.16 8.51 11.88
CA THR A 96 26.15 8.02 12.85
C THR A 96 26.39 9.02 13.98
N ALA A 97 26.40 10.32 13.70
CA ALA A 97 26.49 11.37 14.71
C ALA A 97 25.32 11.37 15.70
N THR A 98 24.13 10.91 15.30
CA THR A 98 23.00 10.74 16.21
C THR A 98 23.09 9.46 17.05
N GLY A 99 24.11 8.62 16.81
CA GLY A 99 24.38 7.38 17.52
C GLY A 99 23.57 6.19 17.04
N TYR A 100 23.13 6.20 15.77
CA TYR A 100 22.47 5.10 15.07
C TYR A 100 23.35 4.57 13.93
N ASP A 101 23.07 3.35 13.46
CA ASP A 101 23.87 2.69 12.45
C ASP A 101 23.36 3.03 11.05
N TYR A 102 24.25 3.56 10.21
CA TYR A 102 23.99 3.73 8.79
C TYR A 102 24.32 2.42 8.06
N LEU A 103 23.31 1.80 7.46
CA LEU A 103 23.41 0.48 6.80
C LEU A 103 23.45 0.60 5.26
N GLY A 104 23.57 1.82 4.73
CA GLY A 104 23.64 2.08 3.29
C GLY A 104 22.30 2.22 2.59
N VAL A 105 22.36 2.33 1.27
CA VAL A 105 21.19 2.30 0.38
C VAL A 105 20.76 0.85 0.26
N PRO A 106 19.46 0.52 0.39
CA PRO A 106 18.98 -0.83 0.15
C PRO A 106 19.35 -1.26 -1.28
N GLU A 107 20.24 -2.22 -1.45
CA GLU A 107 20.49 -2.84 -2.76
C GLU A 107 19.25 -3.64 -3.14
N GLU A 108 18.68 -3.38 -4.29
CA GLU A 108 17.32 -3.80 -4.70
C GLU A 108 17.07 -5.31 -4.68
N PHE A 109 18.09 -6.15 -4.52
CA PHE A 109 17.92 -7.62 -4.63
C PHE A 109 18.88 -8.45 -3.75
N ARG A 110 19.61 -7.86 -2.82
CA ARG A 110 20.40 -8.62 -1.84
C ARG A 110 19.58 -8.88 -0.57
N VAL A 111 19.97 -9.92 0.16
CA VAL A 111 19.42 -10.27 1.48
C VAL A 111 19.26 -8.99 2.30
N ASP A 112 18.05 -8.68 2.73
CA ASP A 112 17.73 -7.47 3.48
C ASP A 112 18.65 -7.36 4.71
N PRO A 113 19.64 -6.44 4.73
CA PRO A 113 20.58 -6.31 5.85
C PRO A 113 19.84 -6.00 7.15
N ILE A 114 18.64 -5.42 7.06
CA ILE A 114 17.77 -5.13 8.20
C ILE A 114 17.18 -6.44 8.77
N ALA A 115 16.88 -7.45 7.94
CA ALA A 115 16.36 -8.72 8.40
C ALA A 115 17.39 -9.45 9.29
N ALA A 116 18.66 -9.49 8.87
CA ALA A 116 19.75 -10.11 9.64
C ALA A 116 19.97 -9.36 10.98
N VAL A 117 20.01 -8.04 10.95
CA VAL A 117 20.14 -7.20 12.17
C VAL A 117 18.95 -7.41 13.11
N ARG A 118 17.74 -7.56 12.57
CA ARG A 118 16.53 -7.83 13.36
C ARG A 118 16.53 -9.20 14.01
N GLU A 119 16.96 -10.23 13.31
CA GLU A 119 17.07 -11.58 13.90
C GLU A 119 18.08 -11.60 15.06
N GLU A 120 19.19 -10.89 14.90
CA GLU A 120 20.18 -10.73 15.95
C GLU A 120 19.60 -9.96 17.14
N GLU A 121 18.85 -8.89 16.88
CA GLU A 121 18.15 -8.13 17.93
C GLU A 121 17.15 -8.99 18.70
N ILE A 122 16.32 -9.78 18.02
CA ILE A 122 15.36 -10.69 18.66
C ILE A 122 16.09 -11.75 19.50
N ARG A 123 17.19 -12.28 19.00
CA ARG A 123 18.02 -13.27 19.70
C ARG A 123 18.62 -12.67 20.98
N ASP A 124 19.18 -11.47 20.90
CA ASP A 124 19.72 -10.75 22.06
C ASP A 124 18.63 -10.43 23.09
N LEU A 125 17.48 -9.91 22.66
CA LEU A 125 16.34 -9.63 23.54
C LEU A 125 15.81 -10.90 24.22
N ARG A 126 15.73 -12.02 23.50
CA ARG A 126 15.32 -13.32 24.06
C ARG A 126 16.30 -13.81 25.14
N ARG A 127 17.60 -13.69 24.88
CA ARG A 127 18.64 -14.04 25.85
C ARG A 127 18.56 -13.17 27.11
N ARG A 128 18.43 -11.85 26.94
CA ARG A 128 18.30 -10.90 28.05
C ARG A 128 17.03 -11.14 28.84
N PHE A 129 15.91 -11.40 28.19
CA PHE A 129 14.65 -11.73 28.85
C PHE A 129 14.78 -13.04 29.66
N ALA A 130 15.33 -14.11 29.08
CA ALA A 130 15.48 -15.37 29.79
C ALA A 130 16.33 -15.22 31.05
N VAL A 131 17.50 -14.58 30.98
CA VAL A 131 18.34 -14.32 32.11
C VAL A 131 17.67 -13.39 33.13
N GLY A 132 17.08 -12.28 32.63
CA GLY A 132 16.37 -11.31 33.48
C GLY A 132 15.22 -11.97 34.25
N MET A 133 14.39 -12.78 33.59
CA MET A 133 13.26 -13.45 34.23
C MET A 133 13.71 -14.47 35.26
N THR A 134 14.71 -15.30 34.94
CA THR A 134 15.25 -16.28 35.89
C THR A 134 15.77 -15.60 37.15
N LEU A 135 16.57 -14.54 36.98
CA LEU A 135 17.11 -13.80 38.14
C LEU A 135 16.01 -13.05 38.91
N SER A 136 15.07 -12.40 38.19
CA SER A 136 13.98 -11.67 38.86
C SER A 136 13.08 -12.57 39.71
N VAL A 137 12.80 -13.79 39.23
CA VAL A 137 12.02 -14.78 39.98
C VAL A 137 12.77 -15.20 41.25
N VAL A 138 14.08 -15.44 41.18
CA VAL A 138 14.91 -15.78 42.36
C VAL A 138 14.92 -14.62 43.35
N ILE A 139 15.10 -13.39 42.88
CA ILE A 139 15.07 -12.18 43.69
C ILE A 139 13.72 -12.00 44.40
N PHE A 140 12.62 -12.24 43.63
CA PHE A 140 11.26 -12.16 44.19
C PHE A 140 11.03 -13.13 45.33
N PHE A 141 11.44 -14.38 45.20
CA PHE A 141 11.36 -15.34 46.32
C PHE A 141 12.19 -14.88 47.52
N GLY A 142 13.36 -14.29 47.27
CA GLY A 142 14.18 -13.68 48.34
C GLY A 142 13.50 -12.51 49.05
N SER A 143 12.76 -11.65 48.30
CA SER A 143 11.96 -10.55 48.86
C SER A 143 10.79 -11.03 49.73
N MET A 144 10.19 -12.18 49.40
CA MET A 144 9.05 -12.77 50.09
C MET A 144 9.47 -13.73 51.22
N GLN A 145 10.60 -13.46 51.87
CA GLN A 145 11.18 -14.29 52.92
C GLN A 145 10.16 -14.76 53.99
N HIS A 146 9.22 -13.90 54.38
CA HIS A 146 8.19 -14.19 55.37
C HIS A 146 7.09 -15.19 54.89
N TRP A 147 6.97 -15.44 53.57
CA TRP A 147 6.02 -16.41 53.04
C TRP A 147 6.59 -17.83 52.97
N PHE A 148 7.92 -17.95 53.03
CA PHE A 148 8.63 -19.22 52.91
C PHE A 148 9.44 -19.53 54.17
N PRO A 149 8.99 -20.48 55.02
CA PRO A 149 9.65 -20.78 56.32
C PRO A 149 11.14 -21.14 56.22
N PHE A 150 11.55 -21.77 55.11
CA PHE A 150 12.96 -22.14 54.91
C PHE A 150 13.85 -20.92 54.57
N LEU A 151 13.30 -19.89 53.95
CA LEU A 151 14.00 -18.62 53.70
C LEU A 151 14.03 -17.74 54.96
N ALA A 152 13.02 -17.86 55.82
CA ALA A 152 12.94 -17.14 57.08
C ALA A 152 14.08 -17.50 58.05
N ALA A 153 14.67 -18.70 57.93
CA ALA A 153 15.80 -19.15 58.69
C ALA A 153 17.15 -18.53 58.26
N LEU A 154 17.22 -17.89 57.07
CA LEU A 154 18.45 -17.27 56.59
C LEU A 154 18.70 -15.91 57.27
N PRO A 155 19.95 -15.61 57.67
CA PRO A 155 20.28 -14.29 58.17
C PRO A 155 19.98 -13.19 57.14
N ARG A 156 19.39 -12.08 57.60
CA ARG A 156 18.91 -11.00 56.70
C ARG A 156 20.03 -10.37 55.86
N THR A 157 21.20 -10.13 56.46
CA THR A 157 22.32 -9.44 55.79
C THR A 157 22.88 -10.24 54.60
N PRO A 158 23.22 -11.54 54.70
CA PRO A 158 23.65 -12.34 53.56
C PRO A 158 22.60 -12.41 52.45
N LEU A 159 21.31 -12.48 52.80
CA LEU A 159 20.23 -12.51 51.81
C LEU A 159 20.15 -11.19 51.03
N LEU A 160 20.24 -10.04 51.71
CA LEU A 160 20.25 -8.73 51.05
C LEU A 160 21.45 -8.54 50.11
N ILE A 161 22.65 -9.03 50.54
CA ILE A 161 23.85 -9.01 49.68
C ILE A 161 23.66 -9.91 48.46
N ALA A 162 23.08 -11.10 48.62
CA ALA A 162 22.78 -12.00 47.51
C ALA A 162 21.79 -11.33 46.51
N MET A 163 20.73 -10.70 47.01
CA MET A 163 19.77 -9.95 46.18
C MET A 163 20.46 -8.79 45.45
N PHE A 164 21.35 -8.04 46.09
CA PHE A 164 22.14 -7.00 45.43
C PHE A 164 22.98 -7.57 44.29
N ILE A 165 23.72 -8.69 44.51
CA ILE A 165 24.55 -9.35 43.53
C ILE A 165 23.71 -9.83 42.33
N LEU A 166 22.53 -10.42 42.58
CA LEU A 166 21.64 -10.92 41.53
C LEU A 166 20.95 -9.81 40.77
N THR A 167 20.59 -8.69 41.40
CA THR A 167 19.92 -7.56 40.77
C THR A 167 20.87 -6.74 39.88
N THR A 168 22.14 -6.65 40.24
CA THR A 168 23.15 -5.89 39.50
C THR A 168 23.22 -6.27 38.02
N PRO A 169 23.38 -7.55 37.62
CA PRO A 169 23.37 -7.93 36.21
C PRO A 169 22.01 -7.66 35.52
N VAL A 170 20.90 -7.75 36.26
CA VAL A 170 19.59 -7.42 35.67
C VAL A 170 19.51 -5.94 35.33
N VAL A 171 19.88 -5.06 36.24
CA VAL A 171 19.80 -3.61 36.02
C VAL A 171 20.81 -3.15 34.96
N PHE A 172 22.09 -3.55 35.08
CA PHE A 172 23.17 -2.97 34.25
C PHE A 172 23.49 -3.75 32.99
N TRP A 173 23.25 -5.06 32.92
CA TRP A 173 23.48 -5.83 31.71
C TRP A 173 22.18 -6.06 30.94
N VAL A 174 21.12 -6.59 31.56
CA VAL A 174 19.82 -6.76 30.89
C VAL A 174 19.27 -5.38 30.52
N GLY A 175 19.32 -4.41 31.44
CA GLY A 175 18.85 -3.04 31.26
C GLY A 175 19.79 -2.09 30.53
N SER A 176 20.98 -2.51 30.07
CA SER A 176 22.02 -1.63 29.50
C SER A 176 21.51 -0.70 28.40
N ARG A 177 20.62 -1.19 27.56
CA ARG A 177 20.01 -0.43 26.46
C ARG A 177 19.24 0.79 26.94
N PHE A 178 18.59 0.72 28.11
CA PHE A 178 17.85 1.85 28.69
C PHE A 178 18.80 2.93 29.19
N PHE A 179 19.90 2.54 29.83
CA PHE A 179 20.90 3.50 30.31
C PHE A 179 21.64 4.19 29.16
N THR A 180 22.07 3.42 28.16
CA THR A 180 22.72 4.01 26.98
C THR A 180 21.77 4.93 26.21
N GLY A 181 20.50 4.55 26.08
CA GLY A 181 19.45 5.38 25.48
C GLY A 181 19.20 6.66 26.26
N ALA A 182 19.08 6.56 27.60
CA ALA A 182 18.87 7.71 28.48
C ALA A 182 20.04 8.71 28.43
N VAL A 183 21.28 8.24 28.44
CA VAL A 183 22.47 9.10 28.31
C VAL A 183 22.50 9.79 26.95
N LYS A 184 22.19 9.08 25.86
CA LYS A 184 22.09 9.67 24.52
C LYS A 184 21.00 10.76 24.46
N ALA A 185 19.83 10.52 25.07
CA ALA A 185 18.74 11.48 25.14
C ALA A 185 19.13 12.72 25.95
N ALA A 186 19.74 12.53 27.13
CA ALA A 186 20.16 13.60 28.02
C ALA A 186 21.23 14.51 27.37
N ARG A 187 22.21 13.93 26.65
CA ARG A 187 23.22 14.71 25.91
C ARG A 187 22.63 15.63 24.83
N GLN A 188 21.43 15.32 24.38
CA GLN A 188 20.70 16.11 23.36
C GLN A 188 19.61 17.00 23.98
N GLY A 189 19.57 17.13 25.31
CA GLY A 189 18.55 17.93 26.00
C GLY A 189 17.12 17.40 25.84
N THR A 190 16.96 16.10 25.54
CA THR A 190 15.65 15.45 25.35
C THR A 190 15.45 14.33 26.35
N THR A 191 14.18 13.97 26.59
CA THR A 191 13.80 12.80 27.39
C THR A 191 13.01 11.83 26.53
N ASP A 192 13.21 10.52 26.80
CA ASP A 192 12.50 9.46 26.11
C ASP A 192 12.08 8.36 27.10
N MET A 193 11.44 7.32 26.57
CA MET A 193 11.03 6.16 27.37
C MET A 193 12.22 5.50 28.08
N ASN A 194 13.41 5.46 27.45
CA ASN A 194 14.60 4.87 28.08
C ASN A 194 15.00 5.66 29.32
N SER A 195 14.81 7.00 29.30
CA SER A 195 15.07 7.88 30.45
C SER A 195 14.15 7.54 31.63
N LEU A 196 12.84 7.31 31.37
CA LEU A 196 11.88 6.94 32.42
C LEU A 196 12.27 5.62 33.10
N VAL A 197 12.56 4.59 32.26
CA VAL A 197 12.93 3.26 32.76
C VAL A 197 14.27 3.28 33.49
N ALA A 198 15.29 3.95 32.94
CA ALA A 198 16.61 4.03 33.54
C ALA A 198 16.58 4.73 34.91
N VAL A 199 15.89 5.88 35.01
CA VAL A 199 15.75 6.63 36.26
C VAL A 199 14.96 5.82 37.27
N GLY A 200 13.82 5.21 36.90
CA GLY A 200 13.00 4.43 37.80
C GLY A 200 13.73 3.20 38.36
N ALA A 201 14.32 2.38 37.50
CA ALA A 201 15.03 1.17 37.89
C ALA A 201 16.30 1.49 38.70
N PHE A 202 17.06 2.53 38.29
CA PHE A 202 18.26 2.95 39.03
C PHE A 202 17.92 3.51 40.41
N SER A 203 16.86 4.32 40.55
CA SER A 203 16.43 4.87 41.83
C SER A 203 16.07 3.76 42.84
N ALA A 204 15.28 2.76 42.40
CA ALA A 204 14.91 1.62 43.20
C ALA A 204 16.14 0.77 43.60
N TYR A 205 17.06 0.53 42.66
CA TYR A 205 18.31 -0.21 42.89
C TYR A 205 19.25 0.54 43.85
N ALA A 206 19.52 1.82 43.58
CA ALA A 206 20.42 2.64 44.39
C ALA A 206 19.92 2.80 45.83
N TYR A 207 18.62 3.04 46.00
CA TYR A 207 17.99 3.07 47.30
C TYR A 207 18.16 1.74 48.06
N SER A 208 17.91 0.60 47.40
CA SER A 208 18.05 -0.72 48.01
C SER A 208 19.50 -1.05 48.36
N ALA A 209 20.46 -0.64 47.53
CA ALA A 209 21.88 -0.76 47.83
C ALA A 209 22.27 0.06 49.07
N LEU A 210 21.79 1.33 49.12
CA LEU A 210 22.04 2.18 50.29
C LEU A 210 21.43 1.58 51.57
N ALA A 211 20.21 1.06 51.51
CA ALA A 211 19.54 0.37 52.59
C ALA A 211 20.26 -0.91 53.05
N THR A 212 20.95 -1.59 52.13
CA THR A 212 21.73 -2.81 52.42
C THR A 212 23.07 -2.51 53.06
N PHE A 213 23.84 -1.53 52.55
CA PHE A 213 25.22 -1.27 52.94
C PHE A 213 25.36 -0.17 54.02
N ALA A 214 24.36 0.73 54.11
CA ALA A 214 24.35 1.81 55.10
C ALA A 214 23.00 1.89 55.86
N PRO A 215 22.53 0.79 56.50
CA PRO A 215 21.24 0.75 57.22
C PRO A 215 21.15 1.78 58.34
N ALA A 216 22.29 2.17 58.94
CA ALA A 216 22.34 3.17 59.99
C ALA A 216 21.77 4.55 59.58
N LEU A 217 21.86 4.92 58.29
CA LEU A 217 21.29 6.17 57.80
C LEU A 217 19.75 6.18 57.88
N PHE A 218 19.12 5.03 57.73
CA PHE A 218 17.66 4.88 57.79
C PHE A 218 17.17 4.75 59.25
N THR A 219 17.86 3.95 60.05
CA THR A 219 17.51 3.75 61.48
C THR A 219 17.71 5.02 62.30
N ALA A 220 18.74 5.84 62.00
CA ALA A 220 18.94 7.16 62.63
C ALA A 220 17.79 8.13 62.31
N ALA A 221 17.11 7.96 61.14
CA ALA A 221 15.93 8.73 60.75
C ALA A 221 14.61 8.09 61.23
N GLY A 222 14.65 7.05 62.08
CA GLY A 222 13.46 6.35 62.56
C GLY A 222 12.71 5.53 61.52
N VAL A 223 13.34 5.24 60.36
CA VAL A 223 12.72 4.53 59.24
C VAL A 223 13.29 3.11 59.16
N MET A 224 12.41 2.09 59.10
CA MET A 224 12.85 0.74 58.77
C MET A 224 13.25 0.65 57.29
N PRO A 225 14.51 0.22 56.97
CA PRO A 225 14.96 0.12 55.61
C PRO A 225 14.27 -1.04 54.87
N HIS A 226 13.44 -0.71 53.90
CA HIS A 226 12.86 -1.67 52.93
C HIS A 226 13.73 -1.69 51.67
N VAL A 227 13.84 -2.84 51.03
CA VAL A 227 14.56 -2.98 49.76
C VAL A 227 13.56 -3.24 48.64
N TYR A 228 13.87 -2.78 47.44
CA TYR A 228 13.06 -2.86 46.23
C TYR A 228 13.84 -3.50 45.07
N TYR A 229 14.71 -4.47 45.36
CA TYR A 229 15.50 -5.19 44.38
C TYR A 229 14.63 -5.96 43.40
N ASP A 230 13.56 -6.58 43.87
CA ASP A 230 12.55 -7.27 43.09
C ASP A 230 11.82 -6.29 42.13
N GLY A 231 11.40 -5.14 42.66
CA GLY A 231 10.78 -4.10 41.82
C GLY A 231 11.71 -3.63 40.69
N ALA A 232 12.98 -3.30 41.01
CA ALA A 232 13.98 -2.90 40.02
C ALA A 232 14.21 -3.97 38.94
N ALA A 233 14.32 -5.25 39.38
CA ALA A 233 14.53 -6.37 38.46
C ALA A 233 13.33 -6.66 37.57
N PHE A 234 12.11 -6.68 38.12
CA PHE A 234 10.88 -6.90 37.32
C PHE A 234 10.60 -5.77 36.36
N ILE A 235 10.79 -4.51 36.74
CA ILE A 235 10.62 -3.35 35.83
C ILE A 235 11.47 -3.55 34.58
N VAL A 236 12.77 -3.79 34.72
CA VAL A 236 13.69 -4.00 33.59
C VAL A 236 13.25 -5.21 32.75
N THR A 237 12.98 -6.34 33.42
CA THR A 237 12.68 -7.61 32.73
C THR A 237 11.36 -7.57 31.97
N LEU A 238 10.29 -6.99 32.54
CA LEU A 238 9.00 -6.88 31.89
C LEU A 238 9.03 -5.91 30.71
N ILE A 239 9.82 -4.85 30.79
CA ILE A 239 9.99 -3.94 29.65
C ILE A 239 10.80 -4.62 28.54
N ILE A 240 11.81 -5.44 28.87
CA ILE A 240 12.50 -6.27 27.87
C ILE A 240 11.52 -7.28 27.21
N LEU A 241 10.61 -7.88 27.98
CA LEU A 241 9.54 -8.72 27.41
C LEU A 241 8.68 -7.92 26.42
N GLY A 242 8.23 -6.73 26.83
CA GLY A 242 7.49 -5.83 25.94
C GLY A 242 8.23 -5.56 24.63
N ARG A 243 9.56 -5.28 24.71
CA ARG A 243 10.43 -5.08 23.55
C ARG A 243 10.57 -6.33 22.68
N LEU A 244 10.67 -7.50 23.28
CA LEU A 244 10.73 -8.76 22.56
C LEU A 244 9.45 -9.04 21.78
N LEU A 245 8.28 -8.83 22.41
CA LEU A 245 6.98 -8.97 21.76
C LEU A 245 6.82 -7.96 20.61
N GLU A 246 7.26 -6.73 20.83
CA GLU A 246 7.31 -5.67 19.83
C GLU A 246 8.17 -6.04 18.61
N ALA A 247 9.41 -6.50 18.85
CA ALA A 247 10.32 -6.91 17.77
C ALA A 247 9.76 -8.11 17.00
N GLY A 248 9.09 -9.05 17.67
CA GLY A 248 8.41 -10.19 17.05
C GLY A 248 7.22 -9.79 16.17
N ALA A 249 6.42 -8.81 16.61
CA ALA A 249 5.30 -8.29 15.83
C ALA A 249 5.80 -7.58 14.56
N ARG A 250 6.85 -6.76 14.65
CA ARG A 250 7.48 -6.09 13.49
C ARG A 250 8.02 -7.10 12.47
N GLY A 251 8.57 -8.23 12.90
CA GLY A 251 9.06 -9.27 11.99
C GLY A 251 7.97 -9.89 11.12
N LYS A 252 6.79 -10.15 11.69
CA LYS A 252 5.66 -10.73 10.95
C LYS A 252 5.07 -9.80 9.90
N THR A 253 5.11 -8.49 10.11
CA THR A 253 4.56 -7.50 9.18
C THR A 253 5.44 -7.28 7.94
N SER A 254 6.74 -7.56 8.01
CA SER A 254 7.66 -7.55 6.86
C SER A 254 7.50 -8.78 5.96
N ALA A 255 6.81 -9.83 6.44
CA ALA A 255 6.66 -11.09 5.71
C ALA A 255 5.86 -10.96 4.40
N ALA A 256 4.95 -9.98 4.29
CA ALA A 256 4.19 -9.76 3.05
C ALA A 256 5.10 -9.31 1.89
N ILE A 257 6.02 -8.37 2.14
CA ILE A 257 7.01 -7.96 1.13
C ILE A 257 7.95 -9.13 0.80
N GLN A 258 8.39 -9.85 1.82
CA GLN A 258 9.28 -11.00 1.63
C GLN A 258 8.62 -12.08 0.77
N ARG A 259 7.31 -12.35 0.94
CA ARG A 259 6.54 -13.24 0.06
C ARG A 259 6.50 -12.75 -1.38
N LEU A 260 6.31 -11.45 -1.61
CA LEU A 260 6.37 -10.88 -2.97
C LEU A 260 7.77 -11.05 -3.59
N MET A 261 8.84 -10.90 -2.81
CA MET A 261 10.22 -11.13 -3.27
C MET A 261 10.49 -12.63 -3.57
N GLU A 262 9.92 -13.55 -2.79
CA GLU A 262 10.03 -15.00 -3.00
C GLU A 262 9.28 -15.49 -4.25
N LEU A 263 8.38 -14.69 -4.81
CA LEU A 263 7.72 -15.02 -6.08
C LEU A 263 8.68 -14.99 -7.25
N ARG A 264 9.79 -14.26 -7.18
CA ARG A 264 10.80 -14.19 -8.23
C ARG A 264 11.58 -15.51 -8.31
N PRO A 265 11.74 -16.15 -9.49
CA PRO A 265 12.62 -17.30 -9.63
C PRO A 265 14.08 -16.90 -9.41
N LYS A 266 14.91 -17.84 -8.96
CA LYS A 266 16.36 -17.60 -8.73
C LYS A 266 17.19 -17.73 -9.99
N THR A 267 16.72 -18.51 -10.96
CA THR A 267 17.40 -18.79 -12.22
C THR A 267 16.48 -18.58 -13.40
N ALA A 268 17.05 -18.34 -14.55
CA ALA A 268 16.34 -18.18 -15.81
C ALA A 268 17.05 -18.98 -16.91
N ARG A 269 16.28 -19.53 -17.85
CA ARG A 269 16.80 -20.25 -19.01
C ARG A 269 16.90 -19.31 -20.19
N VAL A 270 18.14 -18.98 -20.56
CA VAL A 270 18.47 -18.07 -21.64
C VAL A 270 18.98 -18.85 -22.84
N ILE A 271 18.57 -18.48 -24.05
CA ILE A 271 19.07 -18.99 -25.31
C ILE A 271 20.07 -17.97 -25.87
N ARG A 272 21.37 -18.28 -25.80
CA ARG A 272 22.43 -17.46 -26.39
C ARG A 272 23.21 -18.30 -27.40
N ASN A 273 23.39 -17.79 -28.60
CA ASN A 273 24.07 -18.48 -29.72
C ASN A 273 23.44 -19.85 -30.06
N GLY A 274 22.13 -20.03 -29.85
CA GLY A 274 21.41 -21.27 -30.11
C GLY A 274 21.51 -22.32 -29.00
N GLU A 275 22.24 -22.07 -27.92
CA GLU A 275 22.35 -22.96 -26.77
C GLU A 275 21.50 -22.48 -25.60
N GLU A 276 20.73 -23.41 -24.98
CA GLU A 276 20.01 -23.17 -23.74
C GLU A 276 20.98 -23.25 -22.55
N ARG A 277 20.95 -22.22 -21.69
CA ARG A 277 21.75 -22.17 -20.46
C ARG A 277 20.91 -21.61 -19.30
N ASP A 278 20.96 -22.31 -18.17
CA ASP A 278 20.38 -21.76 -16.92
C ASP A 278 21.40 -20.81 -16.29
N ILE A 279 20.98 -19.55 -16.08
CA ILE A 279 21.80 -18.51 -15.47
C ILE A 279 21.09 -17.93 -14.25
N PRO A 280 21.82 -17.36 -13.28
CA PRO A 280 21.20 -16.54 -12.24
C PRO A 280 20.41 -15.39 -12.87
N ILE A 281 19.29 -15.02 -12.26
CA ILE A 281 18.39 -14.00 -12.81
C ILE A 281 19.08 -12.62 -12.95
N GLU A 282 20.09 -12.35 -12.13
CA GLU A 282 20.93 -11.14 -12.20
C GLU A 282 21.83 -11.09 -13.45
N GLY A 283 22.01 -12.23 -14.11
CA GLY A 283 22.80 -12.35 -15.34
C GLY A 283 21.99 -12.12 -16.62
N ILE A 284 20.68 -11.83 -16.52
CA ILE A 284 19.84 -11.50 -17.68
C ILE A 284 20.18 -10.07 -18.13
N ILE A 285 20.34 -9.91 -19.43
CA ILE A 285 20.51 -8.61 -20.07
C ILE A 285 19.33 -8.29 -20.98
N ARG A 286 19.05 -7.00 -21.19
CA ARG A 286 18.00 -6.57 -22.11
C ARG A 286 18.27 -7.08 -23.51
N GLY A 287 17.25 -7.70 -24.13
CA GLY A 287 17.38 -8.35 -25.43
C GLY A 287 17.67 -9.84 -25.39
N ASP A 288 17.96 -10.43 -24.24
CA ASP A 288 18.09 -11.89 -24.11
C ASP A 288 16.80 -12.60 -24.53
N LEU A 289 16.96 -13.70 -25.23
CA LEU A 289 15.87 -14.62 -25.54
C LEU A 289 15.77 -15.68 -24.44
N LEU A 290 14.60 -15.76 -23.79
CA LEU A 290 14.34 -16.66 -22.67
C LEU A 290 13.28 -17.68 -23.03
N LEU A 291 13.45 -18.91 -22.54
CA LEU A 291 12.47 -20.00 -22.66
C LEU A 291 11.79 -20.23 -21.31
N VAL A 292 10.44 -20.31 -21.34
CA VAL A 292 9.62 -20.65 -20.16
C VAL A 292 8.74 -21.84 -20.48
N ARG A 293 8.85 -22.89 -19.67
CA ARG A 293 8.10 -24.13 -19.79
C ARG A 293 6.83 -24.10 -18.93
N PRO A 294 5.86 -25.00 -19.17
CA PRO A 294 4.67 -25.11 -18.33
C PRO A 294 5.04 -25.32 -16.85
N GLY A 295 4.37 -24.58 -15.97
CA GLY A 295 4.60 -24.58 -14.52
C GLY A 295 5.75 -23.68 -14.05
N GLU A 296 6.58 -23.16 -14.95
CA GLU A 296 7.68 -22.26 -14.57
C GLU A 296 7.18 -20.82 -14.37
N LYS A 297 7.88 -20.09 -13.49
CA LYS A 297 7.67 -18.65 -13.29
C LYS A 297 8.44 -17.87 -14.35
N ILE A 298 7.83 -16.80 -14.85
CA ILE A 298 8.47 -15.89 -15.81
C ILE A 298 9.53 -15.07 -15.08
N PRO A 299 10.81 -15.09 -15.54
CA PRO A 299 11.91 -14.50 -14.77
C PRO A 299 11.98 -12.96 -14.85
N THR A 300 11.55 -12.36 -15.96
CA THR A 300 11.63 -10.90 -16.19
C THR A 300 10.52 -10.45 -17.14
N ASP A 301 10.30 -9.13 -17.27
CA ASP A 301 9.32 -8.60 -18.21
C ASP A 301 9.83 -8.69 -19.65
N GLY A 302 8.93 -9.02 -20.58
CA GLY A 302 9.31 -9.14 -21.99
C GLY A 302 8.14 -9.26 -22.93
N VAL A 303 8.45 -9.58 -24.20
CA VAL A 303 7.47 -9.79 -25.27
C VAL A 303 7.70 -11.15 -25.90
N ILE A 304 6.64 -11.93 -26.06
CA ILE A 304 6.68 -13.27 -26.66
C ILE A 304 7.10 -13.16 -28.12
N VAL A 305 8.07 -14.00 -28.51
CA VAL A 305 8.57 -14.12 -29.88
C VAL A 305 8.00 -15.36 -30.58
N SER A 306 7.91 -16.47 -29.88
CA SER A 306 7.36 -17.72 -30.43
C SER A 306 6.70 -18.58 -29.37
N GLY A 307 5.77 -19.43 -29.77
CA GLY A 307 4.96 -20.26 -28.91
C GLY A 307 3.71 -19.53 -28.40
N SER A 308 2.85 -20.26 -27.69
CA SER A 308 1.63 -19.71 -27.07
C SER A 308 1.34 -20.43 -25.78
N SER A 309 0.75 -19.74 -24.82
CA SER A 309 0.39 -20.29 -23.52
C SER A 309 -0.76 -19.53 -22.87
N ALA A 310 -1.31 -20.09 -21.78
CA ALA A 310 -2.11 -19.38 -20.82
C ALA A 310 -1.24 -19.03 -19.61
N VAL A 311 -1.15 -17.74 -19.25
CA VAL A 311 -0.32 -17.23 -18.17
C VAL A 311 -1.21 -16.75 -17.02
N ASP A 312 -0.93 -17.22 -15.82
CA ASP A 312 -1.59 -16.76 -14.59
C ASP A 312 -0.95 -15.44 -14.13
N GLU A 313 -1.67 -14.36 -14.32
CA GLU A 313 -1.29 -13.00 -13.97
C GLU A 313 -2.04 -12.50 -12.71
N ALA A 314 -2.73 -13.39 -11.97
CA ALA A 314 -3.57 -13.02 -10.83
C ALA A 314 -2.84 -12.17 -9.77
N MET A 315 -1.54 -12.39 -9.59
CA MET A 315 -0.71 -11.62 -8.68
C MET A 315 -0.60 -10.12 -9.09
N LEU A 316 -0.66 -9.82 -10.39
CA LEU A 316 -0.55 -8.46 -10.91
C LEU A 316 -1.90 -7.81 -11.13
N THR A 317 -2.85 -8.57 -11.68
CA THR A 317 -4.16 -8.07 -12.13
C THR A 317 -5.27 -8.31 -11.11
N GLY A 318 -5.10 -9.28 -10.20
CA GLY A 318 -6.14 -9.77 -9.31
C GLY A 318 -7.16 -10.72 -9.97
N GLU A 319 -7.07 -10.94 -11.28
CA GLU A 319 -7.97 -11.83 -12.02
C GLU A 319 -7.51 -13.28 -11.92
N SER A 320 -8.39 -14.19 -11.48
CA SER A 320 -8.06 -15.59 -11.24
C SER A 320 -7.94 -16.44 -12.51
N MET A 321 -8.47 -15.95 -13.65
CA MET A 321 -8.43 -16.69 -14.92
C MET A 321 -7.10 -16.46 -15.64
N PRO A 322 -6.39 -17.52 -16.05
CA PRO A 322 -5.18 -17.38 -16.85
C PRO A 322 -5.46 -16.70 -18.19
N VAL A 323 -4.59 -15.77 -18.56
CA VAL A 323 -4.71 -14.97 -19.79
C VAL A 323 -4.00 -15.68 -20.96
N PRO A 324 -4.66 -15.92 -22.11
CA PRO A 324 -3.99 -16.46 -23.28
C PRO A 324 -2.97 -15.45 -23.83
N LYS A 325 -1.77 -15.95 -24.11
CA LYS A 325 -0.63 -15.18 -24.62
C LYS A 325 -0.10 -15.81 -25.90
N GLU A 326 0.13 -14.96 -26.90
CA GLU A 326 0.61 -15.31 -28.24
C GLU A 326 1.81 -14.40 -28.63
N PRO A 327 2.53 -14.68 -29.70
CA PRO A 327 3.61 -13.81 -30.18
C PRO A 327 3.16 -12.34 -30.29
N GLY A 328 4.00 -11.43 -29.77
CA GLY A 328 3.71 -10.00 -29.66
C GLY A 328 3.05 -9.57 -28.34
N HIS A 329 2.52 -10.49 -27.53
CA HIS A 329 1.96 -10.14 -26.22
C HIS A 329 3.05 -9.96 -25.17
N ALA A 330 2.81 -9.01 -24.25
CA ALA A 330 3.70 -8.79 -23.10
C ALA A 330 3.51 -9.87 -22.02
N VAL A 331 4.62 -10.21 -21.38
CA VAL A 331 4.68 -11.09 -20.20
C VAL A 331 5.43 -10.41 -19.08
N TYR A 332 5.11 -10.76 -17.84
CA TYR A 332 5.58 -10.05 -16.65
C TYR A 332 6.29 -11.00 -15.68
N ALA A 333 7.31 -10.47 -15.01
CA ALA A 333 8.08 -11.20 -13.99
C ALA A 333 7.17 -11.75 -12.87
N ALA A 334 7.50 -12.95 -12.40
CA ALA A 334 6.83 -13.71 -11.34
C ALA A 334 5.43 -14.26 -11.67
N THR A 335 4.86 -13.97 -12.83
CA THR A 335 3.65 -14.64 -13.32
C THR A 335 3.97 -16.10 -13.68
N ILE A 336 2.95 -16.97 -13.69
CA ILE A 336 3.14 -18.42 -13.83
C ILE A 336 2.64 -18.90 -15.20
N ASN A 337 3.51 -19.52 -15.96
CA ASN A 337 3.14 -20.19 -17.19
C ASN A 337 2.36 -21.48 -16.89
N LYS A 338 1.11 -21.61 -17.35
CA LYS A 338 0.23 -22.75 -17.03
C LYS A 338 0.26 -23.88 -18.06
N SER A 339 0.32 -23.55 -19.36
CA SER A 339 0.16 -24.55 -20.42
C SER A 339 1.37 -24.55 -21.36
N GLY A 340 1.31 -24.27 -22.60
CA GLY A 340 2.37 -24.35 -23.59
C GLY A 340 3.74 -23.78 -23.18
N ALA A 341 4.79 -24.12 -23.91
CA ALA A 341 6.09 -23.47 -23.78
C ALA A 341 6.18 -22.30 -24.77
N PHE A 342 6.85 -21.22 -24.37
CA PHE A 342 7.08 -20.07 -25.24
C PHE A 342 8.47 -19.47 -25.02
N THR A 343 8.97 -18.79 -26.06
CA THR A 343 10.16 -17.95 -25.92
C THR A 343 9.78 -16.48 -25.99
N PHE A 344 10.47 -15.66 -25.21
CA PHE A 344 10.23 -14.22 -25.16
C PHE A 344 11.54 -13.45 -25.06
N THR A 345 11.54 -12.20 -25.54
CA THR A 345 12.68 -11.29 -25.43
C THR A 345 12.54 -10.42 -24.18
N ALA A 346 13.58 -10.34 -23.35
CA ALA A 346 13.63 -9.46 -22.18
C ALA A 346 13.60 -7.99 -22.59
N THR A 347 12.59 -7.26 -22.15
CA THR A 347 12.43 -5.81 -22.43
C THR A 347 12.74 -4.94 -21.24
N LYS A 348 12.45 -5.43 -20.01
CA LYS A 348 12.75 -4.75 -18.75
C LYS A 348 13.36 -5.75 -17.79
N ILE A 349 14.42 -5.35 -17.10
CA ILE A 349 15.20 -6.19 -16.19
C ILE A 349 15.36 -5.51 -14.83
N GLY A 350 15.65 -6.28 -13.79
CA GLY A 350 15.95 -5.77 -12.46
C GLY A 350 14.84 -4.87 -11.90
N ALA A 351 15.19 -3.65 -11.54
CA ALA A 351 14.30 -2.62 -10.98
C ALA A 351 13.21 -2.13 -11.92
N GLU A 352 13.39 -2.30 -13.22
CA GLU A 352 12.41 -1.84 -14.22
C GLU A 352 11.21 -2.77 -14.36
N THR A 353 11.27 -4.00 -13.82
CA THR A 353 10.19 -4.99 -13.90
C THR A 353 8.94 -4.53 -13.15
N ALA A 354 7.76 -4.99 -13.61
CA ALA A 354 6.48 -4.69 -12.97
C ALA A 354 6.48 -5.10 -11.49
N LEU A 355 7.00 -6.30 -11.18
CA LEU A 355 7.13 -6.77 -9.79
C LEU A 355 8.02 -5.87 -8.95
N ALA A 356 9.19 -5.45 -9.46
CA ALA A 356 10.10 -4.57 -8.73
C ALA A 356 9.45 -3.22 -8.42
N ARG A 357 8.69 -2.66 -9.37
CA ARG A 357 7.91 -1.42 -9.16
C ARG A 357 6.82 -1.58 -8.09
N ILE A 358 6.13 -2.73 -8.09
CA ILE A 358 5.13 -3.04 -7.04
C ILE A 358 5.79 -3.09 -5.68
N ILE A 359 6.92 -3.81 -5.55
CA ILE A 359 7.70 -3.88 -4.30
C ILE A 359 8.12 -2.47 -3.87
N GLY A 360 8.69 -1.67 -4.77
CA GLY A 360 9.08 -0.29 -4.50
C GLY A 360 7.92 0.60 -4.03
N LEU A 361 6.73 0.48 -4.66
CA LEU A 361 5.52 1.20 -4.23
C LEU A 361 5.07 0.79 -2.83
N VAL A 362 5.11 -0.51 -2.50
CA VAL A 362 4.75 -1.01 -1.15
C VAL A 362 5.78 -0.53 -0.12
N GLU A 363 7.07 -0.54 -0.44
CA GLU A 363 8.12 -0.02 0.42
C GLU A 363 7.97 1.49 0.65
N GLN A 364 7.71 2.25 -0.39
CA GLN A 364 7.44 3.69 -0.30
C GLN A 364 6.19 3.97 0.53
N ALA A 365 5.13 3.17 0.34
CA ALA A 365 3.91 3.26 1.13
C ALA A 365 4.16 3.01 2.62
N GLN A 366 5.06 2.08 2.94
CA GLN A 366 5.46 1.79 4.33
C GLN A 366 6.44 2.83 4.88
N GLY A 367 7.20 3.53 4.03
CA GLY A 367 8.13 4.61 4.40
C GLY A 367 7.44 5.87 4.91
N GLY A 368 6.28 6.20 4.36
CA GLY A 368 5.51 7.40 4.72
C GLY A 368 4.82 7.29 6.07
N LYS A 369 4.92 8.34 6.93
CA LYS A 369 4.17 8.42 8.19
C LYS A 369 2.72 8.83 7.96
N ALA A 370 1.78 8.05 8.47
CA ALA A 370 0.38 8.43 8.53
C ALA A 370 0.18 9.69 9.41
N PRO A 371 -0.82 10.56 9.14
CA PRO A 371 -1.13 11.72 9.96
C PRO A 371 -1.32 11.38 11.45
N ILE A 372 -2.01 10.30 11.76
CA ILE A 372 -2.22 9.83 13.13
C ILE A 372 -0.89 9.44 13.81
N GLN A 373 0.09 8.92 13.09
CA GLN A 373 1.41 8.62 13.62
C GLN A 373 2.17 9.89 13.99
N ARG A 374 2.11 10.93 13.13
CA ARG A 374 2.68 12.26 13.44
C ARG A 374 2.04 12.88 14.68
N LEU A 375 0.73 12.71 14.86
CA LEU A 375 0.03 13.14 16.07
C LEU A 375 0.51 12.39 17.30
N ALA A 376 0.60 11.07 17.24
CA ALA A 376 1.10 10.23 18.33
C ALA A 376 2.52 10.62 18.76
N ASP A 377 3.41 10.88 17.79
CA ASP A 377 4.77 11.35 18.05
C ASP A 377 4.81 12.72 18.75
N ARG A 378 3.90 13.63 18.39
CA ARG A 378 3.77 14.96 19.01
C ARG A 378 3.27 14.84 20.45
N VAL A 379 2.24 14.02 20.66
CA VAL A 379 1.70 13.75 22.00
C VAL A 379 2.80 13.17 22.90
N ALA A 380 3.53 12.16 22.44
CA ALA A 380 4.61 11.53 23.21
C ALA A 380 5.72 12.53 23.59
N ALA A 381 6.00 13.52 22.72
CA ALA A 381 7.01 14.54 23.00
C ALA A 381 6.67 15.45 24.19
N VAL A 382 5.39 15.73 24.40
CA VAL A 382 4.91 16.54 25.53
C VAL A 382 4.65 15.67 26.75
N PHE A 383 4.13 14.48 26.55
CA PHE A 383 3.72 13.56 27.60
C PHE A 383 4.89 13.16 28.52
N VAL A 384 6.05 12.81 27.98
CA VAL A 384 7.20 12.35 28.78
C VAL A 384 7.70 13.43 29.76
N PRO A 385 7.96 14.68 29.35
CA PRO A 385 8.29 15.77 30.31
C PRO A 385 7.20 16.01 31.36
N VAL A 386 5.93 15.94 30.98
CA VAL A 386 4.81 16.10 31.93
C VAL A 386 4.81 15.00 32.98
N VAL A 387 5.02 13.74 32.57
CA VAL A 387 5.14 12.61 33.51
C VAL A 387 6.29 12.79 34.50
N PHE A 388 7.45 13.28 34.03
CA PHE A 388 8.55 13.62 34.93
C PHE A 388 8.15 14.68 35.95
N ALA A 389 7.50 15.75 35.51
CA ALA A 389 7.02 16.80 36.39
C ALA A 389 6.01 16.28 37.44
N VAL A 390 5.05 15.45 37.00
CA VAL A 390 4.06 14.79 37.89
C VAL A 390 4.77 13.85 38.87
N GLY A 391 5.75 13.07 38.42
CA GLY A 391 6.53 12.21 39.28
C GLY A 391 7.25 13.01 40.36
N ILE A 392 7.95 14.09 40.00
CA ILE A 392 8.62 14.98 40.96
C ILE A 392 7.60 15.59 41.95
N ALA A 393 6.48 16.09 41.43
CA ALA A 393 5.41 16.62 42.29
C ALA A 393 4.88 15.57 43.27
N THR A 394 4.68 14.34 42.80
CA THR A 394 4.28 13.20 43.64
C THR A 394 5.31 12.94 44.75
N PHE A 395 6.60 12.92 44.40
CA PHE A 395 7.66 12.77 45.40
C PHE A 395 7.59 13.88 46.46
N VAL A 396 7.51 15.15 46.04
CA VAL A 396 7.44 16.33 46.92
C VAL A 396 6.23 16.25 47.85
N VAL A 397 5.05 15.95 47.31
CA VAL A 397 3.82 15.83 48.10
C VAL A 397 3.93 14.73 49.15
N TRP A 398 4.38 13.54 48.77
CA TRP A 398 4.52 12.42 49.70
C TRP A 398 5.61 12.62 50.73
N TYR A 399 6.65 13.35 50.41
CA TYR A 399 7.77 13.58 51.33
C TYR A 399 7.53 14.72 52.33
N PHE A 400 6.92 15.84 51.88
CA PHE A 400 6.79 17.05 52.66
C PHE A 400 5.39 17.28 53.26
N PHE A 401 4.34 16.79 52.62
CA PHE A 401 2.97 17.13 53.00
C PHE A 401 2.18 15.97 53.61
N ILE A 402 2.63 14.73 53.49
CA ILE A 402 1.96 13.58 54.12
C ILE A 402 2.61 13.29 55.48
N PRO A 403 1.85 13.35 56.60
CA PRO A 403 2.39 13.21 57.95
C PRO A 403 3.14 11.89 58.23
N GLU A 404 2.73 10.79 57.57
CA GLU A 404 3.37 9.48 57.62
C GLU A 404 4.31 9.26 56.40
N GLY A 405 4.62 10.34 55.66
CA GLY A 405 5.45 10.30 54.47
C GLY A 405 6.89 9.96 54.81
N SER A 406 7.38 8.83 54.33
CA SER A 406 8.80 8.49 54.39
C SER A 406 9.44 8.67 53.02
N PHE A 407 10.75 8.94 53.00
CA PHE A 407 11.52 9.01 51.76
C PHE A 407 11.31 7.75 50.91
N SER A 408 11.24 6.57 51.50
CA SER A 408 10.98 5.31 50.81
C SER A 408 9.64 5.30 50.08
N ARG A 409 8.57 5.75 50.76
CA ARG A 409 7.23 5.80 50.18
C ARG A 409 7.12 6.86 49.06
N ALA A 410 7.73 8.03 49.29
CA ALA A 410 7.81 9.08 48.29
C ALA A 410 8.55 8.62 47.03
N LEU A 411 9.71 7.94 47.21
CA LEU A 411 10.49 7.39 46.11
C LEU A 411 9.73 6.29 45.35
N LEU A 412 9.06 5.38 46.07
CA LEU A 412 8.27 4.31 45.45
C LEU A 412 7.16 4.88 44.59
N ASN A 413 6.42 5.89 45.07
CA ASN A 413 5.36 6.53 44.33
C ASN A 413 5.90 7.29 43.10
N PHE A 414 7.03 7.98 43.22
CA PHE A 414 7.74 8.58 42.11
C PHE A 414 8.07 7.56 41.02
N VAL A 415 8.72 6.46 41.39
CA VAL A 415 9.10 5.37 40.47
C VAL A 415 7.86 4.76 39.82
N SER A 416 6.79 4.54 40.60
CA SER A 416 5.53 3.99 40.11
C SER A 416 4.89 4.88 39.03
N VAL A 417 4.86 6.20 39.24
CA VAL A 417 4.38 7.16 38.23
C VAL A 417 5.19 7.08 36.95
N LEU A 418 6.54 7.06 37.05
CA LEU A 418 7.40 7.01 35.86
C LEU A 418 7.22 5.73 35.05
N VAL A 419 7.12 4.58 35.74
CA VAL A 419 7.04 3.28 35.07
C VAL A 419 5.68 3.04 34.43
N ILE A 420 4.58 3.30 35.18
CA ILE A 420 3.23 3.00 34.69
C ILE A 420 2.81 3.93 33.54
N ALA A 421 3.36 5.12 33.49
CA ALA A 421 3.04 6.12 32.47
C ALA A 421 3.76 5.88 31.11
N CYS A 422 4.46 4.75 30.93
CA CYS A 422 5.14 4.46 29.67
C CYS A 422 4.15 4.26 28.51
N PRO A 423 4.12 5.12 27.47
CA PRO A 423 3.23 4.95 26.31
C PRO A 423 3.83 3.99 25.27
N CYS A 424 4.27 2.80 25.72
CA CYS A 424 5.07 1.88 24.91
C CYS A 424 4.35 1.44 23.63
N ALA A 425 3.04 1.22 23.68
CA ALA A 425 2.24 0.78 22.53
C ALA A 425 1.94 1.91 21.51
N LEU A 426 1.97 3.17 21.93
CA LEU A 426 1.57 4.31 21.08
C LEU A 426 2.43 4.45 19.82
N GLY A 427 3.74 4.17 19.93
CA GLY A 427 4.68 4.27 18.81
C GLY A 427 4.58 3.13 17.79
N LEU A 428 3.85 2.04 18.12
CA LEU A 428 3.80 0.83 17.29
C LEU A 428 2.44 0.55 16.66
N ALA A 429 1.36 0.91 17.33
CA ALA A 429 0.01 0.54 16.92
C ALA A 429 -0.28 0.95 15.47
N THR A 430 -0.02 2.21 15.14
CA THR A 430 -0.29 2.75 13.80
C THR A 430 0.65 2.19 12.72
N PRO A 431 1.99 2.20 12.87
CA PRO A 431 2.87 1.61 11.85
C PRO A 431 2.56 0.14 11.57
N THR A 432 2.27 -0.64 12.61
CA THR A 432 1.93 -2.06 12.46
C THR A 432 0.63 -2.24 11.70
N ALA A 433 -0.42 -1.48 12.02
CA ALA A 433 -1.70 -1.53 11.34
C ALA A 433 -1.58 -1.12 9.85
N VAL A 434 -0.82 -0.06 9.56
CA VAL A 434 -0.55 0.39 8.18
C VAL A 434 0.21 -0.69 7.40
N MET A 435 1.26 -1.29 7.98
CA MET A 435 2.03 -2.34 7.30
C MET A 435 1.20 -3.58 7.02
N VAL A 436 0.39 -4.04 7.97
CA VAL A 436 -0.50 -5.19 7.76
C VAL A 436 -1.53 -4.86 6.68
N GLY A 437 -2.16 -3.69 6.74
CA GLY A 437 -3.16 -3.26 5.77
C GLY A 437 -2.60 -3.13 4.35
N THR A 438 -1.44 -2.48 4.20
CA THR A 438 -0.78 -2.33 2.89
C THR A 438 -0.25 -3.66 2.35
N GLY A 439 0.26 -4.53 3.24
CA GLY A 439 0.73 -5.87 2.87
C GLY A 439 -0.39 -6.77 2.36
N LEU A 440 -1.51 -6.85 3.08
CA LEU A 440 -2.69 -7.60 2.65
C LEU A 440 -3.31 -7.04 1.36
N GLY A 441 -3.28 -5.71 1.19
CA GLY A 441 -3.67 -5.07 -0.06
C GLY A 441 -2.80 -5.53 -1.21
N ALA A 442 -1.47 -5.49 -1.05
CA ALA A 442 -0.52 -5.87 -2.08
C ALA A 442 -0.63 -7.36 -2.47
N GLU A 443 -0.86 -8.27 -1.51
CA GLU A 443 -1.12 -9.70 -1.78
C GLU A 443 -2.35 -9.92 -2.67
N ARG A 444 -3.29 -8.97 -2.69
CA ARG A 444 -4.52 -8.98 -3.51
C ARG A 444 -4.46 -8.07 -4.73
N GLY A 445 -3.28 -7.61 -5.11
CA GLY A 445 -3.10 -6.69 -6.24
C GLY A 445 -3.53 -5.23 -5.97
N ILE A 446 -3.87 -4.87 -4.71
CA ILE A 446 -4.27 -3.52 -4.33
C ILE A 446 -3.05 -2.77 -3.80
N LEU A 447 -2.55 -1.80 -4.57
CA LEU A 447 -1.38 -1.00 -4.23
C LEU A 447 -1.80 0.30 -3.51
N ILE A 448 -1.44 0.40 -2.23
CA ILE A 448 -1.76 1.55 -1.38
C ILE A 448 -0.54 2.47 -1.30
N LYS A 449 -0.65 3.73 -1.68
CA LYS A 449 0.44 4.72 -1.75
C LYS A 449 0.87 5.30 -0.39
N GLY A 450 0.47 4.72 0.72
CA GLY A 450 0.93 5.16 2.05
C GLY A 450 -0.14 5.12 3.12
N GLY A 451 0.30 5.28 4.37
CA GLY A 451 -0.58 5.29 5.53
C GLY A 451 -1.62 6.41 5.51
N GLU A 452 -1.32 7.54 4.87
CA GLU A 452 -2.26 8.63 4.70
C GLU A 452 -3.44 8.25 3.81
N ALA A 453 -3.19 7.55 2.69
CA ALA A 453 -4.24 7.05 1.81
C ALA A 453 -5.15 6.06 2.54
N LEU A 454 -4.57 5.15 3.34
CA LEU A 454 -5.32 4.20 4.14
C LEU A 454 -6.19 4.88 5.21
N GLU A 455 -5.66 5.91 5.88
CA GLU A 455 -6.39 6.70 6.87
C GLU A 455 -7.53 7.52 6.22
N LYS A 456 -7.29 8.12 5.05
CA LYS A 456 -8.32 8.87 4.31
C LYS A 456 -9.43 7.97 3.80
N ALA A 457 -9.10 6.74 3.37
CA ALA A 457 -10.08 5.77 2.88
C ALA A 457 -11.21 5.50 3.88
N CYS A 458 -10.91 5.52 5.19
CA CYS A 458 -11.92 5.35 6.25
C CYS A 458 -12.90 6.55 6.39
N ARG A 459 -12.60 7.68 5.75
CA ARG A 459 -13.38 8.93 5.87
C ARG A 459 -14.05 9.34 4.57
N LEU A 460 -14.01 8.48 3.57
CA LEU A 460 -14.67 8.74 2.30
C LEU A 460 -16.18 8.89 2.51
N THR A 461 -16.75 9.85 1.81
CA THR A 461 -18.21 10.09 1.78
C THR A 461 -18.79 9.84 0.40
N MET A 462 -17.94 9.89 -0.63
CA MET A 462 -18.31 9.69 -2.03
C MET A 462 -17.20 8.97 -2.79
N VAL A 463 -17.59 8.13 -3.75
CA VAL A 463 -16.70 7.52 -4.74
C VAL A 463 -17.13 7.97 -6.12
N VAL A 464 -16.19 8.53 -6.87
CA VAL A 464 -16.39 8.96 -8.26
C VAL A 464 -15.71 7.98 -9.19
N PHE A 465 -16.47 7.32 -10.04
CA PHE A 465 -15.96 6.37 -11.02
C PHE A 465 -15.80 7.02 -12.40
N ASP A 466 -14.66 6.78 -13.05
CA ASP A 466 -14.60 6.94 -14.50
C ASP A 466 -15.45 5.84 -15.16
N LYS A 467 -16.19 6.18 -16.20
CA LYS A 467 -17.03 5.21 -16.93
C LYS A 467 -16.16 4.22 -17.70
N THR A 468 -15.35 4.73 -18.64
CA THR A 468 -14.69 3.92 -19.67
C THR A 468 -13.49 3.14 -19.13
N GLY A 469 -13.49 1.81 -19.30
CA GLY A 469 -12.42 0.94 -18.80
C GLY A 469 -12.44 0.67 -17.30
N THR A 470 -13.30 1.37 -16.53
CA THR A 470 -13.49 1.18 -15.08
C THR A 470 -14.83 0.52 -14.77
N LEU A 471 -15.95 1.22 -14.94
CA LEU A 471 -17.29 0.63 -14.80
C LEU A 471 -17.66 -0.25 -15.98
N THR A 472 -17.12 0.06 -17.15
CA THR A 472 -17.30 -0.67 -18.40
C THR A 472 -16.01 -1.41 -18.77
N ARG A 473 -16.09 -2.30 -19.75
CA ARG A 473 -14.95 -3.09 -20.22
C ARG A 473 -13.91 -2.27 -20.99
N GLY A 474 -14.28 -1.06 -21.47
CA GLY A 474 -13.42 -0.19 -22.27
C GLY A 474 -13.29 -0.66 -23.73
N GLU A 475 -14.01 -1.70 -24.09
CA GLU A 475 -14.02 -2.27 -25.41
C GLU A 475 -15.47 -2.29 -25.95
N PRO A 476 -15.76 -1.60 -27.09
CA PRO A 476 -17.05 -1.68 -27.71
C PRO A 476 -17.42 -3.12 -28.04
N GLN A 477 -18.68 -3.48 -27.86
CA GLN A 477 -19.25 -4.77 -28.26
C GLN A 477 -20.50 -4.55 -29.05
N ILE A 478 -20.81 -5.47 -30.00
CA ILE A 478 -22.08 -5.49 -30.69
C ILE A 478 -23.15 -5.91 -29.70
N THR A 479 -24.15 -5.06 -29.52
CA THR A 479 -25.31 -5.33 -28.65
C THR A 479 -26.58 -5.59 -29.44
N ASP A 480 -26.68 -5.07 -30.67
CA ASP A 480 -27.86 -5.20 -31.55
C ASP A 480 -27.41 -5.33 -33.01
N ILE A 481 -28.12 -6.18 -33.75
CA ILE A 481 -27.98 -6.31 -35.19
C ILE A 481 -29.38 -6.18 -35.77
N LEU A 482 -29.67 -5.07 -36.44
CA LEU A 482 -30.96 -4.76 -37.04
C LEU A 482 -30.82 -4.90 -38.56
N ALA A 483 -31.15 -6.08 -39.07
CA ALA A 483 -31.11 -6.37 -40.50
C ALA A 483 -32.38 -5.86 -41.23
N GLY A 484 -32.21 -5.35 -42.43
CA GLY A 484 -33.29 -4.92 -43.28
C GLY A 484 -34.07 -6.08 -43.92
N PRO A 485 -35.22 -5.80 -44.56
CA PRO A 485 -36.03 -6.81 -45.20
C PRO A 485 -35.22 -7.66 -46.19
N GLY A 486 -35.27 -8.98 -46.03
CA GLY A 486 -34.60 -9.92 -46.94
C GLY A 486 -33.11 -10.11 -46.71
N VAL A 487 -32.54 -9.52 -45.65
CA VAL A 487 -31.13 -9.67 -45.28
C VAL A 487 -31.06 -10.40 -43.93
N SER A 488 -30.19 -11.40 -43.81
CA SER A 488 -29.95 -12.07 -42.53
C SER A 488 -28.92 -11.30 -41.71
N GLU A 489 -28.96 -11.45 -40.37
CA GLU A 489 -27.96 -10.85 -39.46
C GLU A 489 -26.53 -11.28 -39.81
N ASN A 490 -26.36 -12.56 -40.19
CA ASN A 490 -25.05 -13.09 -40.57
C ASN A 490 -24.54 -12.51 -41.88
N GLU A 491 -25.43 -12.22 -42.83
CA GLU A 491 -25.08 -11.57 -44.09
C GLU A 491 -24.67 -10.12 -43.84
N LEU A 492 -25.44 -9.39 -43.02
CA LEU A 492 -25.14 -8.02 -42.63
C LEU A 492 -23.76 -7.95 -41.94
N LEU A 493 -23.54 -8.84 -40.96
CA LEU A 493 -22.30 -8.89 -40.22
C LEU A 493 -21.11 -9.31 -41.09
N ARG A 494 -21.30 -10.19 -42.11
CA ARG A 494 -20.25 -10.59 -43.05
C ARG A 494 -19.77 -9.42 -43.90
N ILE A 495 -20.69 -8.58 -44.36
CA ILE A 495 -20.35 -7.38 -45.14
C ILE A 495 -19.61 -6.37 -44.27
N ALA A 496 -20.11 -6.13 -43.07
CA ALA A 496 -19.45 -5.25 -42.11
C ALA A 496 -18.06 -5.77 -41.71
N LEU A 497 -17.93 -7.08 -41.46
CA LEU A 497 -16.66 -7.77 -41.18
C LEU A 497 -15.67 -7.59 -42.34
N ALA A 498 -16.10 -7.76 -43.58
CA ALA A 498 -15.24 -7.62 -44.75
C ALA A 498 -14.63 -6.21 -44.83
N ILE A 499 -15.46 -5.16 -44.73
CA ILE A 499 -15.01 -3.76 -44.78
C ILE A 499 -14.11 -3.42 -43.54
N GLU A 500 -14.53 -3.79 -42.35
CA GLU A 500 -13.83 -3.40 -41.10
C GLU A 500 -12.58 -4.26 -40.81
N ALA A 501 -12.37 -5.38 -41.52
CA ALA A 501 -11.16 -6.18 -41.42
C ALA A 501 -9.88 -5.41 -41.83
N ALA A 502 -10.03 -4.35 -42.63
CA ALA A 502 -8.96 -3.46 -43.04
C ALA A 502 -8.92 -2.15 -42.22
N SER A 503 -9.77 -2.01 -41.18
CA SER A 503 -9.91 -0.81 -40.36
C SER A 503 -9.26 -1.03 -38.99
N GLU A 504 -8.55 0.00 -38.47
CA GLU A 504 -7.99 0.02 -37.10
C GLU A 504 -8.94 0.70 -36.11
N HIS A 505 -10.13 1.09 -36.50
CA HIS A 505 -11.08 1.80 -35.64
C HIS A 505 -11.64 0.86 -34.55
N PRO A 506 -11.75 1.27 -33.26
CA PRO A 506 -12.23 0.41 -32.17
C PRO A 506 -13.61 -0.24 -32.45
N LEU A 507 -14.53 0.46 -33.10
CA LEU A 507 -15.84 -0.10 -33.51
C LEU A 507 -15.68 -1.18 -34.60
N GLY A 508 -14.73 -1.00 -35.52
CA GLY A 508 -14.40 -2.00 -36.54
C GLY A 508 -13.82 -3.27 -35.92
N VAL A 509 -12.90 -3.12 -34.96
CA VAL A 509 -12.33 -4.26 -34.22
C VAL A 509 -13.43 -5.06 -33.51
N ALA A 510 -14.43 -4.41 -32.93
CA ALA A 510 -15.57 -5.07 -32.28
C ALA A 510 -16.42 -5.87 -33.29
N ILE A 511 -16.66 -5.30 -34.49
CA ILE A 511 -17.39 -5.98 -35.60
C ILE A 511 -16.61 -7.21 -36.08
N VAL A 512 -15.30 -7.07 -36.25
CA VAL A 512 -14.41 -8.18 -36.66
C VAL A 512 -14.40 -9.29 -35.64
N ARG A 513 -14.31 -8.96 -34.34
CA ARG A 513 -14.34 -9.93 -33.25
C ARG A 513 -15.64 -10.74 -33.24
N GLU A 514 -16.78 -10.07 -33.29
CA GLU A 514 -18.09 -10.73 -33.29
C GLU A 514 -18.29 -11.63 -34.52
N GLY A 515 -17.88 -11.15 -35.72
CA GLY A 515 -17.93 -11.95 -36.93
C GLY A 515 -17.11 -13.25 -36.80
N ARG A 516 -15.90 -13.18 -36.25
CA ARG A 516 -15.05 -14.36 -36.00
C ARG A 516 -15.66 -15.30 -34.97
N LEU A 517 -16.24 -14.77 -33.87
CA LEU A 517 -16.92 -15.57 -32.86
C LEU A 517 -18.12 -16.36 -33.43
N ARG A 518 -18.83 -15.80 -34.39
CA ARG A 518 -19.90 -16.50 -35.12
C ARG A 518 -19.38 -17.41 -36.24
N GLY A 519 -18.09 -17.58 -36.41
CA GLY A 519 -17.47 -18.45 -37.43
C GLY A 519 -17.55 -17.88 -38.83
N LEU A 520 -17.76 -16.56 -38.98
CA LEU A 520 -17.78 -15.90 -40.29
C LEU A 520 -16.36 -15.59 -40.76
N SER A 521 -16.08 -15.82 -42.03
CA SER A 521 -14.83 -15.43 -42.68
C SER A 521 -15.01 -14.08 -43.40
N ALA A 522 -13.99 -13.23 -43.31
CA ALA A 522 -13.96 -11.98 -44.07
C ALA A 522 -13.80 -12.28 -45.57
N GLU A 523 -14.66 -11.70 -46.40
CA GLU A 523 -14.48 -11.70 -47.84
C GLU A 523 -13.43 -10.67 -48.27
N ALA A 524 -12.80 -10.88 -49.41
CA ALA A 524 -11.84 -9.92 -49.94
C ALA A 524 -12.54 -8.60 -50.30
N VAL A 525 -11.94 -7.49 -49.90
CA VAL A 525 -12.42 -6.13 -50.21
C VAL A 525 -11.52 -5.52 -51.27
N GLU A 526 -12.14 -5.02 -52.31
CA GLU A 526 -11.49 -4.22 -53.34
C GLU A 526 -11.79 -2.73 -53.13
N GLU A 527 -10.91 -1.85 -53.60
CA GLU A 527 -11.10 -0.38 -53.57
C GLU A 527 -11.42 0.14 -52.14
N PHE A 528 -10.73 -0.38 -51.10
CA PHE A 528 -10.94 0.05 -49.72
C PHE A 528 -10.52 1.51 -49.51
N GLU A 529 -11.41 2.29 -48.90
CA GLU A 529 -11.15 3.69 -48.53
C GLU A 529 -11.76 3.98 -47.17
N ALA A 530 -10.93 4.44 -46.24
CA ALA A 530 -11.36 4.87 -44.90
C ALA A 530 -11.57 6.39 -44.86
N ALA A 531 -12.73 6.82 -44.36
CA ALA A 531 -13.04 8.22 -44.08
C ALA A 531 -12.94 8.49 -42.58
N ALA A 532 -11.90 9.23 -42.15
CA ALA A 532 -11.61 9.48 -40.74
C ALA A 532 -12.82 10.04 -39.98
N GLY A 533 -13.22 9.39 -38.90
CA GLY A 533 -14.36 9.78 -38.05
C GLY A 533 -15.75 9.57 -38.69
N LEU A 534 -15.84 9.02 -39.88
CA LEU A 534 -17.10 8.82 -40.60
C LEU A 534 -17.39 7.33 -40.83
N GLY A 535 -16.43 6.54 -41.31
CA GLY A 535 -16.59 5.13 -41.66
C GLY A 535 -15.63 4.66 -42.74
N ALA A 536 -15.97 3.56 -43.42
CA ALA A 536 -15.17 2.99 -44.48
C ALA A 536 -16.06 2.51 -45.63
N ARG A 537 -15.51 2.43 -46.87
CA ARG A 537 -16.17 1.90 -48.05
C ARG A 537 -15.24 0.97 -48.84
N GLY A 538 -15.80 0.13 -49.62
CA GLY A 538 -15.08 -0.76 -50.52
C GLY A 538 -16.04 -1.60 -51.35
N ARG A 539 -15.51 -2.51 -52.17
CA ARG A 539 -16.33 -3.45 -52.96
C ARG A 539 -16.20 -4.84 -52.34
N VAL A 540 -17.33 -5.44 -52.00
CA VAL A 540 -17.43 -6.80 -51.48
C VAL A 540 -18.21 -7.63 -52.48
N ALA A 541 -17.65 -8.74 -52.96
CA ALA A 541 -18.24 -9.56 -54.04
C ALA A 541 -18.68 -8.73 -55.26
N GLY A 542 -17.86 -7.74 -55.65
CA GLY A 542 -18.12 -6.86 -56.80
C GLY A 542 -19.18 -5.78 -56.58
N GLN A 543 -19.83 -5.71 -55.41
CA GLN A 543 -20.83 -4.69 -55.06
C GLN A 543 -20.23 -3.59 -54.19
N PRO A 544 -20.54 -2.31 -54.40
CA PRO A 544 -20.10 -1.24 -53.54
C PRO A 544 -20.79 -1.37 -52.17
N CYS A 545 -20.00 -1.37 -51.10
CA CYS A 545 -20.46 -1.43 -49.71
C CYS A 545 -19.88 -0.27 -48.90
N LEU A 546 -20.65 0.21 -47.93
CA LEU A 546 -20.29 1.29 -47.06
C LEU A 546 -20.69 0.94 -45.63
N VAL A 547 -19.76 1.16 -44.66
CA VAL A 547 -19.97 1.00 -43.23
C VAL A 547 -19.63 2.33 -42.56
N GLY A 548 -20.54 2.92 -41.78
CA GLY A 548 -20.24 4.18 -41.14
C GLY A 548 -21.41 4.81 -40.40
N ASN A 549 -21.17 6.03 -39.90
CA ASN A 549 -22.18 6.78 -39.17
C ASN A 549 -23.22 7.45 -40.12
N ARG A 550 -24.30 7.97 -39.52
CA ARG A 550 -25.37 8.66 -40.24
C ARG A 550 -24.85 9.72 -41.21
N ARG A 551 -23.92 10.58 -40.76
CA ARG A 551 -23.38 11.68 -41.57
C ARG A 551 -22.67 11.17 -42.82
N TYR A 552 -21.97 10.05 -42.71
CA TYR A 552 -21.29 9.45 -43.86
C TYR A 552 -22.26 8.93 -44.91
N LEU A 553 -23.32 8.25 -44.48
CA LEU A 553 -24.32 7.74 -45.39
C LEU A 553 -25.13 8.85 -46.06
N GLU A 554 -25.50 9.90 -45.32
CA GLU A 554 -26.18 11.08 -45.88
C GLU A 554 -25.30 11.79 -46.92
N SER A 555 -24.00 11.94 -46.67
CA SER A 555 -23.06 12.53 -47.65
C SER A 555 -22.87 11.68 -48.89
N ALA A 556 -23.04 10.36 -48.78
CA ALA A 556 -22.99 9.41 -49.88
C ALA A 556 -24.36 9.27 -50.62
N GLY A 557 -25.39 10.04 -50.21
CA GLY A 557 -26.70 10.11 -50.88
C GLY A 557 -27.71 9.04 -50.45
N PHE A 558 -27.49 8.32 -49.37
CA PHE A 558 -28.41 7.31 -48.86
C PHE A 558 -29.59 7.92 -48.08
N ALA A 559 -30.77 7.32 -48.23
CA ALA A 559 -31.99 7.77 -47.55
C ALA A 559 -32.06 7.20 -46.08
N VAL A 560 -31.31 7.81 -45.17
CA VAL A 560 -31.21 7.36 -43.76
C VAL A 560 -32.54 7.52 -43.01
N ARG A 561 -33.46 8.36 -43.46
CA ARG A 561 -34.74 8.63 -42.78
C ARG A 561 -35.57 7.38 -42.48
N ASN A 562 -35.46 6.36 -43.31
CA ASN A 562 -36.21 5.11 -43.11
C ASN A 562 -35.74 4.31 -41.87
N TRP A 563 -34.55 4.61 -41.36
CA TRP A 563 -33.93 3.96 -40.19
C TRP A 563 -33.92 4.85 -38.95
N GLY A 564 -34.51 6.04 -39.03
CA GLY A 564 -34.46 7.03 -37.94
C GLY A 564 -35.01 6.51 -36.61
N LYS A 565 -36.12 5.75 -36.63
CA LYS A 565 -36.70 5.16 -35.40
C LYS A 565 -35.79 4.12 -34.76
N GLN A 566 -35.11 3.31 -35.56
CA GLN A 566 -34.18 2.28 -35.10
C GLN A 566 -32.91 2.94 -34.49
N GLU A 567 -32.40 3.96 -35.16
CA GLU A 567 -31.28 4.75 -34.68
C GLU A 567 -31.63 5.47 -33.35
N GLU A 568 -32.80 6.11 -33.29
CA GLU A 568 -33.29 6.76 -32.08
C GLU A 568 -33.44 5.78 -30.90
N HIS A 569 -33.87 4.56 -31.18
CA HIS A 569 -33.96 3.50 -30.18
C HIS A 569 -32.56 3.11 -29.66
N LEU A 570 -31.61 2.90 -30.55
CA LEU A 570 -30.22 2.58 -30.18
C LEU A 570 -29.57 3.74 -29.39
N THR A 571 -29.64 4.95 -29.92
CA THR A 571 -29.05 6.13 -29.28
C THR A 571 -29.76 6.48 -27.97
N GLY A 572 -31.08 6.25 -27.89
CA GLY A 572 -31.85 6.41 -26.64
C GLY A 572 -31.44 5.46 -25.54
N THR A 573 -30.88 4.29 -25.89
CA THR A 573 -30.32 3.31 -24.95
C THR A 573 -28.79 3.43 -24.81
N GLY A 574 -28.19 4.54 -25.26
CA GLY A 574 -26.76 4.82 -25.08
C GLY A 574 -25.83 4.05 -26.02
N LYS A 575 -26.35 3.54 -27.13
CA LYS A 575 -25.58 2.75 -28.10
C LYS A 575 -25.18 3.58 -29.29
N THR A 576 -24.04 3.28 -29.89
CA THR A 576 -23.60 3.88 -31.16
C THR A 576 -24.13 3.06 -32.34
N GLY A 577 -24.88 3.69 -33.20
CA GLY A 577 -25.40 3.06 -34.43
C GLY A 577 -24.39 3.15 -35.57
N VAL A 578 -24.05 2.02 -36.19
CA VAL A 578 -23.22 1.92 -37.38
C VAL A 578 -24.08 1.36 -38.52
N TYR A 579 -24.26 2.15 -39.58
CA TYR A 579 -25.04 1.79 -40.76
C TYR A 579 -24.23 0.95 -41.73
N ILE A 580 -24.86 -0.02 -42.33
CA ILE A 580 -24.29 -0.85 -43.39
C ILE A 580 -25.15 -0.66 -44.64
N ALA A 581 -24.51 -0.27 -45.76
CA ALA A 581 -25.14 -0.14 -47.05
C ALA A 581 -24.47 -1.03 -48.10
N ARG A 582 -25.27 -1.52 -49.04
CA ARG A 582 -24.85 -2.30 -50.22
C ARG A 582 -25.56 -1.79 -51.46
N GLY A 583 -24.79 -1.47 -52.49
CA GLY A 583 -25.34 -0.90 -53.73
C GLY A 583 -25.93 0.49 -53.47
N LYS A 584 -27.25 0.61 -53.55
CA LYS A 584 -27.99 1.86 -53.31
C LYS A 584 -28.83 1.83 -52.03
N ASP A 585 -28.83 0.73 -51.31
CA ASP A 585 -29.73 0.52 -50.20
C ASP A 585 -28.97 0.36 -48.87
N ILE A 586 -29.55 0.91 -47.81
CA ILE A 586 -29.13 0.60 -46.45
C ILE A 586 -29.73 -0.76 -46.09
N ILE A 587 -28.85 -1.74 -45.84
CA ILE A 587 -29.22 -3.12 -45.54
C ILE A 587 -29.33 -3.42 -44.07
N GLY A 588 -28.85 -2.54 -43.20
CA GLY A 588 -29.00 -2.71 -41.76
C GLY A 588 -28.25 -1.70 -40.92
N LEU A 589 -28.41 -1.84 -39.62
CA LEU A 589 -27.81 -1.01 -38.56
C LEU A 589 -27.28 -1.92 -37.47
N ILE A 590 -26.05 -1.71 -37.05
CA ILE A 590 -25.41 -2.41 -35.93
C ILE A 590 -25.31 -1.45 -34.76
N GLY A 591 -25.81 -1.85 -33.57
CA GLY A 591 -25.66 -1.13 -32.32
C GLY A 591 -24.44 -1.63 -31.56
N LEU A 592 -23.55 -0.70 -31.21
CA LEU A 592 -22.37 -0.97 -30.41
C LEU A 592 -22.41 -0.12 -29.13
N SER A 593 -22.00 -0.71 -28.01
CA SER A 593 -21.77 0.03 -26.78
C SER A 593 -20.65 -0.58 -25.97
N ASP A 594 -20.06 0.22 -25.10
CA ASP A 594 -19.14 -0.24 -24.07
C ASP A 594 -19.98 -0.77 -22.91
N VAL A 595 -19.97 -2.08 -22.72
CA VAL A 595 -20.84 -2.80 -21.79
C VAL A 595 -20.29 -2.70 -20.37
N PRO A 596 -21.16 -2.46 -19.35
CA PRO A 596 -20.73 -2.54 -17.96
C PRO A 596 -20.05 -3.88 -17.63
N ARG A 597 -19.06 -3.85 -16.75
CA ARG A 597 -18.45 -5.07 -16.21
C ARG A 597 -19.48 -5.84 -15.38
N ASP A 598 -19.40 -7.16 -15.41
CA ASP A 598 -20.33 -8.04 -14.69
C ASP A 598 -20.33 -7.76 -13.17
N THR A 599 -19.17 -7.33 -12.64
CA THR A 599 -18.98 -7.01 -11.21
C THR A 599 -19.34 -5.56 -10.85
N ALA A 600 -19.58 -4.66 -11.82
CA ALA A 600 -19.78 -3.24 -11.56
C ALA A 600 -21.04 -2.97 -10.71
N GLY A 601 -22.15 -3.66 -11.02
CA GLY A 601 -23.40 -3.51 -10.27
C GLY A 601 -23.28 -3.93 -8.81
N GLU A 602 -22.61 -5.06 -8.54
CA GLU A 602 -22.35 -5.56 -7.18
C GLU A 602 -21.43 -4.61 -6.40
N ALA A 603 -20.35 -4.12 -7.06
CA ALA A 603 -19.42 -3.17 -6.45
C ALA A 603 -20.12 -1.86 -6.05
N VAL A 604 -20.97 -1.30 -6.93
CA VAL A 604 -21.75 -0.08 -6.63
C VAL A 604 -22.72 -0.33 -5.48
N ALA A 605 -23.42 -1.46 -5.46
CA ALA A 605 -24.34 -1.82 -4.38
C ALA A 605 -23.61 -1.93 -3.04
N THR A 606 -22.49 -2.66 -3.01
CA THR A 606 -21.67 -2.83 -1.80
C THR A 606 -21.18 -1.51 -1.23
N LEU A 607 -20.69 -0.60 -2.09
CA LEU A 607 -20.23 0.72 -1.65
C LEU A 607 -21.39 1.58 -1.08
N LYS A 608 -22.59 1.48 -1.66
CA LYS A 608 -23.79 2.13 -1.11
C LYS A 608 -24.20 1.57 0.24
N ASP A 609 -24.13 0.25 0.41
CA ASP A 609 -24.40 -0.40 1.70
C ASP A 609 -23.40 0.04 2.78
N MET A 610 -22.17 0.43 2.38
CA MET A 610 -21.19 1.06 3.26
C MET A 610 -21.51 2.54 3.57
N GLY A 611 -22.58 3.12 3.02
CA GLY A 611 -23.02 4.49 3.24
C GLY A 611 -22.35 5.53 2.34
N LEU A 612 -21.67 5.09 1.28
CA LEU A 612 -20.99 6.00 0.33
C LEU A 612 -21.94 6.47 -0.77
N LYS A 613 -21.86 7.73 -1.15
CA LYS A 613 -22.50 8.24 -2.38
C LYS A 613 -21.68 7.83 -3.58
N ILE A 614 -22.35 7.49 -4.68
CA ILE A 614 -21.67 7.05 -5.89
C ILE A 614 -21.93 8.05 -7.01
N ALA A 615 -20.84 8.52 -7.62
CA ALA A 615 -20.88 9.35 -8.82
C ALA A 615 -20.14 8.68 -9.97
N MET A 616 -20.52 9.00 -11.20
CA MET A 616 -19.81 8.59 -12.41
C MET A 616 -19.44 9.82 -13.22
N ILE A 617 -18.20 9.86 -13.72
CA ILE A 617 -17.69 10.91 -14.60
C ILE A 617 -17.31 10.32 -15.96
N THR A 618 -17.67 10.99 -17.06
CA THR A 618 -17.38 10.52 -18.42
C THR A 618 -17.33 11.65 -19.43
N GLY A 619 -16.53 11.48 -20.47
CA GLY A 619 -16.56 12.34 -21.67
C GLY A 619 -17.68 12.02 -22.67
N ASP A 620 -18.48 10.99 -22.42
CA ASP A 620 -19.60 10.59 -23.28
C ASP A 620 -20.73 11.62 -23.21
N ASN A 621 -21.58 11.57 -24.22
CA ASN A 621 -22.80 12.38 -24.21
C ASN A 621 -23.74 12.00 -23.07
N THR A 622 -24.54 12.96 -22.64
CA THR A 622 -25.45 12.86 -21.48
C THR A 622 -26.40 11.65 -21.58
N ARG A 623 -26.86 11.25 -22.77
CA ARG A 623 -27.80 10.11 -22.95
C ARG A 623 -27.14 8.78 -22.65
N THR A 624 -25.96 8.54 -23.22
CA THR A 624 -25.15 7.32 -22.96
C THR A 624 -24.75 7.22 -21.50
N ALA A 625 -24.28 8.32 -20.91
CA ALA A 625 -23.88 8.39 -19.51
C ALA A 625 -25.07 8.05 -18.58
N ARG A 626 -26.23 8.63 -18.84
CA ARG A 626 -27.45 8.39 -18.05
C ARG A 626 -27.89 6.94 -18.13
N ALA A 627 -27.89 6.32 -19.31
CA ALA A 627 -28.28 4.92 -19.47
C ALA A 627 -27.41 3.97 -18.64
N VAL A 628 -26.09 4.19 -18.61
CA VAL A 628 -25.17 3.40 -17.77
C VAL A 628 -25.39 3.69 -16.29
N GLY A 629 -25.57 4.96 -15.91
CA GLY A 629 -25.85 5.37 -14.52
C GLY A 629 -27.12 4.73 -13.97
N GLU A 630 -28.22 4.71 -14.75
CA GLU A 630 -29.48 4.06 -14.38
C GLU A 630 -29.31 2.54 -14.25
N ALA A 631 -28.64 1.89 -15.19
CA ALA A 631 -28.39 0.45 -15.18
C ALA A 631 -27.57 0.03 -13.93
N LEU A 632 -26.63 0.84 -13.50
CA LEU A 632 -25.77 0.61 -12.32
C LEU A 632 -26.31 1.27 -11.05
N ARG A 633 -27.46 1.96 -11.10
CA ARG A 633 -28.08 2.70 -9.98
C ARG A 633 -27.13 3.71 -9.35
N ILE A 634 -26.42 4.48 -10.16
CA ILE A 634 -25.48 5.53 -9.71
C ILE A 634 -26.27 6.80 -9.35
N ASP A 635 -25.88 7.49 -8.25
CA ASP A 635 -26.62 8.63 -7.70
C ASP A 635 -26.44 9.89 -8.53
N THR A 636 -25.21 10.12 -9.03
CA THR A 636 -24.82 11.34 -9.75
C THR A 636 -24.05 10.98 -11.00
N VAL A 637 -24.39 11.61 -12.13
CA VAL A 637 -23.72 11.39 -13.42
C VAL A 637 -23.23 12.73 -13.95
N LEU A 638 -21.90 12.86 -14.13
CA LEU A 638 -21.21 13.98 -14.74
C LEU A 638 -20.83 13.55 -16.17
N ALA A 639 -21.51 14.09 -17.17
CA ALA A 639 -21.32 13.75 -18.57
C ALA A 639 -20.67 14.91 -19.33
N GLU A 640 -20.10 14.61 -20.52
CA GLU A 640 -19.48 15.59 -21.43
C GLU A 640 -18.27 16.32 -20.82
N VAL A 641 -17.60 15.69 -19.83
CA VAL A 641 -16.44 16.26 -19.12
C VAL A 641 -15.17 15.93 -19.90
N LEU A 642 -14.39 16.95 -20.26
CA LEU A 642 -13.11 16.77 -20.94
C LEU A 642 -12.09 16.07 -20.02
N PRO A 643 -11.13 15.32 -20.58
CA PRO A 643 -10.12 14.62 -19.79
C PRO A 643 -9.34 15.50 -18.81
N GLU A 644 -9.05 16.74 -19.20
CA GLU A 644 -8.33 17.76 -18.43
C GLU A 644 -9.17 18.35 -17.30
N ASP A 645 -10.50 18.35 -17.43
CA ASP A 645 -11.43 18.95 -16.46
C ASP A 645 -11.93 17.93 -15.42
N LYS A 646 -11.74 16.62 -15.65
CA LYS A 646 -12.20 15.55 -14.71
C LYS A 646 -11.72 15.72 -13.27
N ALA A 647 -10.58 16.38 -13.06
CA ALA A 647 -10.05 16.60 -11.71
C ALA A 647 -10.55 17.91 -11.07
N ALA A 648 -11.14 18.80 -11.87
CA ALA A 648 -11.69 20.06 -11.39
C ALA A 648 -13.16 19.93 -10.98
N GLU A 649 -13.92 19.04 -11.64
CA GLU A 649 -15.29 18.63 -11.30
C GLU A 649 -15.34 17.73 -10.06
#